data_66e1462ff6250d7039fc4c8e2893b775
#
_entry.id   66e1462ff6250d7039fc4c8e2893b775
#
_cell.length_a   1.000
_cell.length_b   1.000
_cell.length_c   1.000
_cell.angle_alpha   90.00
_cell.angle_beta   90.00
_cell.angle_gamma   90.00
#
_symmetry.space_group_name_H-M   'P 1'
#
loop_
_entity.id
_entity.type
_entity.pdbx_description
1 polymer ?
#
loop_
_entity_poly.entity_id
_entity_poly.type
_entity_poly.pdbx_seq_one_letter_code
_entity_poly.pdbx_strand_id
1 'polypeptide(L)'
;MLVVVLLVSGAVFAFASSEGSSQGPQTLPDDSEAALVSEIQREFPGSESVPAVLVVTREDGGELGPEGIAAAVGAGERMAEVVGAPAEGPIPSEDGAAALMLVPVDAQFLSGGAASDLVSEMRDAVADGLDEGISAQLTGGPGFAADTAAAFEGADFRLLAATALVVAVLLIVTYRSPVLWLVPLIIIGVADRVAALLVAKVGEALDITVDGSTSGIVSVLVFGAGTNYALLLVSRYREELRKTSDRRTALRDAYRGAVPAIVASNVTVVLALLTLLLAALPNYRSLGASAAVGLLVALVYALVALPAALAVCGRGLFWPFIPRPVEGPAGTHADDGAPETPREFDEDVPPGVWGRVAARVVNRPVTVLVSCVLLLAVLSLGLLGTRIGLSQTEQFRTPSEAAAGLETAAEHFPAGVTDPVTVLTRTGTEGKITEAVRDVEGVVSARPAGESGTGWSRVTVVLDAAPATDRSEDSVIALREAVDTVPGAEALVGGSVAEAVDTSQGNLRDLTLIAPLILLVVFVVLVLVLRSVVAPLLVMAATVLSSLAALGLGTFVTTQILGFPGLDVSVPLYSFLFLVALGVDYSIFLTIRARQEASTHATREAMVRAVALTGGVITSAGIVLASVFVVLGVLPLIVLTQVGVIVALGVLLDTFVVRTLVVPALFTLVGDKVWWPGDPRGQTRRGATAGSASDDPDRRTGDHGAGPTTTEEIHA
;
A
#
# COMPACT_ATOMS: atom_id res chain seq x y z
N MET A 1 10.87 19.47 -23.68
CA MET A 1 10.20 18.69 -22.63
C MET A 1 11.20 17.98 -21.72
N LEU A 2 12.09 17.08 -22.21
CA LEU A 2 13.05 16.38 -21.33
C LEU A 2 13.93 17.34 -20.52
N VAL A 3 14.46 18.38 -21.14
CA VAL A 3 15.26 19.42 -20.46
C VAL A 3 14.44 20.15 -19.38
N VAL A 4 13.18 20.44 -19.66
CA VAL A 4 12.28 21.08 -18.67
C VAL A 4 12.07 20.17 -17.46
N VAL A 5 11.81 18.87 -17.68
CA VAL A 5 11.67 17.90 -16.60
C VAL A 5 12.95 17.82 -15.77
N LEU A 6 14.11 17.74 -16.42
CA LEU A 6 15.40 17.69 -15.72
C LEU A 6 15.70 18.98 -14.94
N LEU A 7 15.32 20.14 -15.46
CA LEU A 7 15.48 21.43 -14.75
C LEU A 7 14.53 21.51 -13.54
N VAL A 8 13.27 21.09 -13.70
CA VAL A 8 12.31 21.03 -12.59
C VAL A 8 12.78 20.05 -11.52
N SER A 9 13.21 18.84 -11.92
CA SER A 9 13.79 17.87 -10.97
C SER A 9 15.00 18.45 -10.25
N GLY A 10 15.93 19.07 -10.99
CA GLY A 10 17.11 19.73 -10.41
C GLY A 10 16.75 20.86 -9.45
N ALA A 11 15.72 21.64 -9.75
CA ALA A 11 15.22 22.68 -8.84
C ALA A 11 14.63 22.07 -7.57
N VAL A 12 13.82 21.01 -7.68
CA VAL A 12 13.27 20.29 -6.50
C VAL A 12 14.42 19.76 -5.64
N PHE A 13 15.44 19.12 -6.24
CA PHE A 13 16.63 18.65 -5.51
C PHE A 13 17.43 19.77 -4.85
N ALA A 14 17.50 20.95 -5.45
CA ALA A 14 18.28 22.08 -4.92
C ALA A 14 17.57 22.81 -3.76
N PHE A 15 16.23 22.80 -3.73
CA PHE A 15 15.44 23.57 -2.77
C PHE A 15 14.76 22.73 -1.70
N ALA A 16 14.72 21.40 -1.85
CA ALA A 16 14.15 20.50 -0.87
C ALA A 16 15.26 19.77 -0.11
N SER A 17 15.56 20.19 1.12
CA SER A 17 16.28 19.36 2.08
C SER A 17 15.29 18.37 2.69
N SER A 18 15.55 17.08 2.57
CA SER A 18 14.81 16.06 3.31
C SER A 18 15.64 15.69 4.55
N GLU A 19 15.26 16.16 5.71
CA GLU A 19 15.57 15.44 6.93
C GLU A 19 14.58 14.27 6.97
N GLY A 20 15.06 13.05 6.72
CA GLY A 20 14.23 11.86 6.80
C GLY A 20 13.71 11.73 8.23
N SER A 21 12.40 11.77 8.42
CA SER A 21 11.81 11.48 9.71
C SER A 21 11.98 9.98 9.98
N SER A 22 12.84 9.63 10.92
CA SER A 22 13.05 8.26 11.42
C SER A 22 12.08 7.94 12.58
N GLN A 23 10.91 8.57 12.59
CA GLN A 23 9.85 8.28 13.55
C GLN A 23 9.12 6.99 13.16
N GLY A 24 8.74 6.20 14.16
CA GLY A 24 7.87 5.05 13.96
C GLY A 24 6.45 5.47 13.52
N PRO A 25 5.65 4.52 13.02
CA PRO A 25 4.28 4.81 12.59
C PRO A 25 3.43 5.27 13.76
N GLN A 26 2.73 6.40 13.59
CA GLN A 26 1.73 6.88 14.56
C GLN A 26 0.42 6.13 14.31
N THR A 27 0.06 5.25 15.22
CA THR A 27 -1.11 4.38 15.10
C THR A 27 -2.26 4.76 16.03
N LEU A 28 -2.04 5.67 17.00
CA LEU A 28 -3.04 6.05 17.97
C LEU A 28 -3.97 7.13 17.39
N PRO A 29 -5.31 6.94 17.41
CA PRO A 29 -6.26 7.96 16.98
C PRO A 29 -6.13 9.24 17.83
N ASP A 30 -6.16 10.41 17.19
CA ASP A 30 -5.95 11.70 17.87
C ASP A 30 -7.04 12.02 18.92
N ASP A 31 -8.25 11.49 18.74
CA ASP A 31 -9.41 11.68 19.59
C ASP A 31 -9.61 10.54 20.61
N SER A 32 -8.66 9.62 20.71
CA SER A 32 -8.75 8.49 21.64
C SER A 32 -8.46 8.89 23.07
N GLU A 33 -8.97 8.11 24.02
CA GLU A 33 -8.76 8.35 25.44
C GLU A 33 -7.28 8.24 25.83
N ALA A 34 -6.57 7.25 25.28
CA ALA A 34 -5.14 7.09 25.51
C ALA A 34 -4.32 8.27 24.92
N ALA A 35 -4.74 8.86 23.79
CA ALA A 35 -4.09 10.05 23.22
C ALA A 35 -4.26 11.27 24.17
N LEU A 36 -5.46 11.47 24.69
CA LEU A 36 -5.73 12.53 25.68
C LEU A 36 -4.91 12.34 26.96
N VAL A 37 -4.80 11.09 27.43
CA VAL A 37 -3.94 10.78 28.59
C VAL A 37 -2.49 11.13 28.28
N SER A 38 -1.98 10.76 27.14
CA SER A 38 -0.60 11.08 26.72
C SER A 38 -0.35 12.58 26.58
N GLU A 39 -1.35 13.36 26.16
CA GLU A 39 -1.28 14.83 26.09
C GLU A 39 -1.24 15.45 27.51
N ILE A 40 -2.18 15.06 28.39
CA ILE A 40 -2.25 15.56 29.76
C ILE A 40 -1.03 15.13 30.58
N GLN A 41 -0.49 13.93 30.33
CA GLN A 41 0.73 13.47 31.02
C GLN A 41 1.92 14.39 30.81
N ARG A 42 2.02 15.11 29.69
CA ARG A 42 3.09 16.11 29.45
C ARG A 42 3.07 17.27 30.44
N GLU A 43 1.95 17.49 31.15
CA GLU A 43 1.80 18.53 32.16
C GLU A 43 2.30 18.10 33.56
N PHE A 44 2.65 16.81 33.72
CA PHE A 44 3.15 16.32 35.02
C PHE A 44 4.65 16.59 35.15
N PRO A 45 5.14 16.87 36.38
CA PRO A 45 6.57 17.01 36.63
C PRO A 45 7.32 15.73 36.24
N GLY A 46 8.40 15.88 35.49
CA GLY A 46 9.21 14.75 34.99
C GLY A 46 8.69 14.03 33.72
N SER A 47 7.60 14.55 33.13
CA SER A 47 7.04 13.99 31.89
C SER A 47 7.88 14.25 30.63
N GLU A 48 8.87 15.14 30.73
CA GLU A 48 9.82 15.41 29.63
C GLU A 48 10.79 14.26 29.40
N SER A 49 10.82 13.27 30.30
CA SER A 49 11.71 12.11 30.19
C SER A 49 10.94 10.79 30.10
N VAL A 50 11.46 9.88 29.29
CA VAL A 50 10.98 8.50 29.13
C VAL A 50 12.02 7.56 29.75
N PRO A 51 11.64 6.62 30.63
CA PRO A 51 12.61 5.74 31.25
C PRO A 51 13.20 4.74 30.23
N ALA A 52 14.52 4.73 30.12
CA ALA A 52 15.25 3.60 29.57
C ALA A 52 15.39 2.54 30.67
N VAL A 53 15.05 1.31 30.35
CA VAL A 53 15.03 0.19 31.29
C VAL A 53 16.21 -0.73 30.98
N LEU A 54 17.09 -0.92 31.93
CA LEU A 54 18.19 -1.90 31.84
C LEU A 54 17.80 -3.15 32.62
N VAL A 55 17.75 -4.27 31.97
CA VAL A 55 17.46 -5.58 32.56
C VAL A 55 18.78 -6.32 32.72
N VAL A 56 19.14 -6.68 33.94
CA VAL A 56 20.38 -7.38 34.24
C VAL A 56 20.05 -8.76 34.78
N THR A 57 20.68 -9.80 34.19
CA THR A 57 20.53 -11.21 34.55
C THR A 57 21.86 -11.92 34.51
N ARG A 58 21.92 -13.17 34.97
CA ARG A 58 23.05 -14.03 34.76
C ARG A 58 22.86 -14.85 33.48
N GLU A 59 23.96 -15.08 32.74
CA GLU A 59 23.92 -15.92 31.53
C GLU A 59 23.53 -17.38 31.82
N ASP A 60 23.79 -17.86 33.04
CA ASP A 60 23.43 -19.20 33.47
C ASP A 60 22.02 -19.35 34.04
N GLY A 61 21.23 -18.24 34.06
CA GLY A 61 19.87 -18.19 34.59
C GLY A 61 19.80 -18.34 36.14
N GLY A 62 20.90 -18.24 36.84
CA GLY A 62 20.96 -18.31 38.31
C GLY A 62 20.62 -16.99 39.00
N GLU A 63 20.45 -17.04 40.36
CA GLU A 63 20.27 -15.83 41.17
C GLU A 63 21.42 -14.85 41.00
N LEU A 64 21.13 -13.55 40.88
CA LEU A 64 22.14 -12.48 40.72
C LEU A 64 23.06 -12.39 41.92
N GLY A 65 22.57 -12.60 43.12
CA GLY A 65 23.33 -12.44 44.34
C GLY A 65 23.87 -11.01 44.57
N PRO A 66 24.68 -10.76 45.59
CA PRO A 66 25.19 -9.44 45.87
C PRO A 66 26.13 -8.87 44.78
N GLU A 67 26.89 -9.75 44.10
CA GLU A 67 27.79 -9.36 43.01
C GLU A 67 27.02 -8.92 41.77
N GLY A 68 26.01 -9.68 41.36
CA GLY A 68 25.17 -9.30 40.23
C GLY A 68 24.35 -8.04 40.47
N ILE A 69 23.89 -7.83 41.72
CA ILE A 69 23.22 -6.57 42.10
C ILE A 69 24.20 -5.39 42.02
N ALA A 70 25.45 -5.56 42.48
CA ALA A 70 26.47 -4.53 42.35
C ALA A 70 26.82 -4.22 40.89
N ALA A 71 26.88 -5.25 40.03
CA ALA A 71 27.05 -5.09 38.58
C ALA A 71 25.90 -4.32 37.93
N ALA A 72 24.64 -4.60 38.34
CA ALA A 72 23.47 -3.85 37.88
C ALA A 72 23.54 -2.37 38.25
N VAL A 73 23.92 -2.05 39.49
CA VAL A 73 24.11 -0.65 39.92
C VAL A 73 25.19 0.03 39.09
N GLY A 74 26.36 -0.60 38.94
CA GLY A 74 27.48 -0.05 38.16
C GLY A 74 27.11 0.15 36.68
N ALA A 75 26.34 -0.76 36.08
CA ALA A 75 25.83 -0.62 34.71
C ALA A 75 24.84 0.54 34.59
N GLY A 76 23.90 0.66 35.53
CA GLY A 76 22.97 1.78 35.59
C GLY A 76 23.65 3.13 35.79
N GLU A 77 24.71 3.22 36.64
CA GLU A 77 25.49 4.45 36.82
C GLU A 77 26.21 4.88 35.54
N ARG A 78 26.84 3.93 34.81
CA ARG A 78 27.48 4.23 33.52
C ARG A 78 26.46 4.74 32.48
N MET A 79 25.31 4.11 32.43
CA MET A 79 24.21 4.56 31.54
C MET A 79 23.73 5.97 31.94
N ALA A 80 23.65 6.24 33.25
CA ALA A 80 23.28 7.54 33.81
C ALA A 80 24.29 8.65 33.48
N GLU A 81 25.59 8.32 33.44
CA GLU A 81 26.66 9.26 33.04
C GLU A 81 26.50 9.69 31.57
N VAL A 82 26.13 8.79 30.67
CA VAL A 82 25.89 9.09 29.24
C VAL A 82 24.73 10.06 29.08
N VAL A 83 23.63 9.84 29.82
CA VAL A 83 22.43 10.65 29.74
C VAL A 83 22.54 11.95 30.53
N GLY A 84 23.38 11.98 31.58
CA GLY A 84 23.48 13.09 32.52
C GLY A 84 22.30 13.16 33.50
N ALA A 85 21.64 12.02 33.77
CA ALA A 85 20.49 11.91 34.66
C ALA A 85 20.69 10.77 35.66
N PRO A 86 20.15 10.84 36.90
CA PRO A 86 20.39 9.82 37.90
C PRO A 86 19.69 8.49 37.55
N ALA A 87 20.37 7.37 37.80
CA ALA A 87 19.75 6.06 37.72
C ALA A 87 18.89 5.76 38.95
N GLU A 88 17.76 5.13 38.73
CA GLU A 88 16.86 4.64 39.79
C GLU A 88 16.90 3.09 39.83
N GLY A 89 16.94 2.55 41.05
CA GLY A 89 17.05 1.10 41.25
C GLY A 89 18.25 0.74 42.13
N PRO A 90 18.71 -0.53 42.21
CA PRO A 90 18.15 -1.70 41.49
C PRO A 90 16.81 -2.16 42.06
N ILE A 91 15.91 -2.59 41.19
CA ILE A 91 14.65 -3.25 41.53
C ILE A 91 14.86 -4.76 41.30
N PRO A 92 15.08 -5.56 42.33
CA PRO A 92 15.26 -7.00 42.15
C PRO A 92 13.93 -7.70 41.84
N SER A 93 14.00 -8.78 41.07
CA SER A 93 12.86 -9.66 40.82
C SER A 93 12.54 -10.51 42.07
N GLU A 94 11.31 -11.03 42.16
CA GLU A 94 10.91 -11.89 43.30
C GLU A 94 11.71 -13.18 43.39
N ASP A 95 12.15 -13.73 42.27
CA ASP A 95 12.98 -14.92 42.18
C ASP A 95 14.47 -14.64 42.35
N GLY A 96 14.90 -13.37 42.47
CA GLY A 96 16.27 -12.95 42.64
C GLY A 96 17.16 -13.16 41.41
N ALA A 97 16.64 -13.57 40.27
CA ALA A 97 17.37 -13.90 39.05
C ALA A 97 17.60 -12.68 38.14
N ALA A 98 16.82 -11.60 38.31
CA ALA A 98 16.93 -10.37 37.52
C ALA A 98 16.92 -9.11 38.39
N ALA A 99 17.46 -8.01 37.86
CA ALA A 99 17.32 -6.66 38.43
C ALA A 99 17.05 -5.64 37.32
N LEU A 100 16.18 -4.66 37.61
CA LEU A 100 15.92 -3.52 36.73
C LEU A 100 16.62 -2.27 37.24
N MET A 101 17.23 -1.53 36.31
CA MET A 101 17.67 -0.14 36.52
C MET A 101 16.94 0.75 35.55
N LEU A 102 16.50 1.91 36.03
CA LEU A 102 15.76 2.89 35.24
C LEU A 102 16.59 4.17 35.10
N VAL A 103 16.76 4.66 33.87
CA VAL A 103 17.42 5.94 33.62
C VAL A 103 16.49 6.82 32.80
N PRO A 104 16.10 8.00 33.29
CA PRO A 104 15.24 8.92 32.57
C PRO A 104 15.99 9.55 31.40
N VAL A 105 15.51 9.34 30.18
CA VAL A 105 16.03 9.94 28.94
C VAL A 105 15.07 11.04 28.49
N ASP A 106 15.58 12.24 28.23
CA ASP A 106 14.77 13.35 27.74
C ASP A 106 14.17 13.01 26.38
N ALA A 107 12.85 13.19 26.25
CA ALA A 107 12.08 12.84 25.05
C ALA A 107 12.57 13.57 23.79
N GLN A 108 13.24 14.73 23.92
CA GLN A 108 13.82 15.43 22.76
C GLN A 108 14.89 14.61 22.03
N PHE A 109 15.62 13.73 22.75
CA PHE A 109 16.66 12.85 22.18
C PHE A 109 16.10 11.58 21.54
N LEU A 110 14.79 11.31 21.70
CA LEU A 110 14.14 10.09 21.17
C LEU A 110 13.64 10.26 19.73
N SER A 111 14.00 11.35 19.05
CA SER A 111 13.59 11.63 17.68
C SER A 111 14.73 11.37 16.71
N GLY A 112 14.44 10.59 15.68
CA GLY A 112 15.36 10.40 14.55
C GLY A 112 16.64 9.60 14.86
N GLY A 113 17.70 9.87 14.12
CA GLY A 113 19.00 9.25 14.28
C GLY A 113 19.63 9.49 15.65
N ALA A 114 19.30 10.60 16.31
CA ALA A 114 19.79 10.92 17.65
C ALA A 114 19.41 9.85 18.69
N ALA A 115 18.26 9.22 18.58
CA ALA A 115 17.84 8.13 19.45
C ALA A 115 18.75 6.90 19.28
N SER A 116 19.07 6.55 18.03
CA SER A 116 19.97 5.43 17.72
C SER A 116 21.38 5.67 18.25
N ASP A 117 21.92 6.87 18.04
CA ASP A 117 23.27 7.24 18.50
C ASP A 117 23.35 7.22 20.02
N LEU A 118 22.41 7.86 20.73
CA LEU A 118 22.38 7.90 22.18
C LEU A 118 22.27 6.51 22.81
N VAL A 119 21.33 5.69 22.32
CA VAL A 119 21.11 4.34 22.85
C VAL A 119 22.29 3.43 22.53
N SER A 120 22.97 3.59 21.37
CA SER A 120 24.21 2.88 21.08
C SER A 120 25.32 3.24 22.08
N GLU A 121 25.48 4.53 22.40
CA GLU A 121 26.46 4.99 23.41
C GLU A 121 26.12 4.44 24.80
N MET A 122 24.83 4.40 25.17
CA MET A 122 24.38 3.79 26.43
C MET A 122 24.71 2.29 26.49
N ARG A 123 24.45 1.54 25.38
CA ARG A 123 24.78 0.11 25.29
C ARG A 123 26.26 -0.15 25.36
N ASP A 124 27.07 0.63 24.68
CA ASP A 124 28.52 0.53 24.72
C ASP A 124 29.05 0.80 26.14
N ALA A 125 28.55 1.84 26.80
CA ALA A 125 28.94 2.17 28.19
C ALA A 125 28.53 1.07 29.17
N VAL A 126 27.40 0.42 28.98
CA VAL A 126 26.97 -0.75 29.78
C VAL A 126 27.90 -1.93 29.55
N ALA A 127 28.20 -2.26 28.29
CA ALA A 127 29.01 -3.41 27.91
C ALA A 127 30.46 -3.32 28.39
N ASP A 128 31.07 -2.12 28.36
CA ASP A 128 32.47 -1.89 28.72
C ASP A 128 32.81 -2.18 30.20
N GLY A 129 31.84 -2.43 31.05
CA GLY A 129 32.09 -2.66 32.47
C GLY A 129 31.31 -3.82 33.07
N LEU A 130 30.79 -4.74 32.24
CA LEU A 130 30.10 -5.92 32.71
C LEU A 130 31.11 -7.04 33.08
N ASP A 131 30.85 -7.68 34.20
CA ASP A 131 31.62 -8.86 34.65
C ASP A 131 31.27 -10.09 33.82
N GLU A 132 32.24 -11.04 33.66
CA GLU A 132 31.96 -12.30 32.95
C GLU A 132 30.79 -13.07 33.58
N GLY A 133 29.84 -13.52 32.73
CA GLY A 133 28.64 -14.26 33.14
C GLY A 133 27.47 -13.41 33.58
N ILE A 134 27.52 -12.07 33.44
CA ILE A 134 26.40 -11.13 33.59
C ILE A 134 25.98 -10.66 32.22
N SER A 135 24.68 -10.71 31.97
CA SER A 135 24.04 -10.14 30.78
C SER A 135 23.22 -8.90 31.16
N ALA A 136 23.32 -7.86 30.34
CA ALA A 136 22.54 -6.66 30.51
C ALA A 136 21.91 -6.28 29.16
N GLN A 137 20.62 -5.99 29.16
CA GLN A 137 19.83 -5.66 27.96
C GLN A 137 19.08 -4.36 28.18
N LEU A 138 19.22 -3.42 27.24
CA LEU A 138 18.55 -2.14 27.29
C LEU A 138 17.21 -2.20 26.53
N THR A 139 16.12 -1.90 27.24
CA THR A 139 14.75 -1.92 26.74
C THR A 139 13.99 -0.66 27.14
N GLY A 140 12.67 -0.66 27.03
CA GLY A 140 11.82 0.49 27.27
C GLY A 140 11.69 1.42 26.07
N GLY A 141 10.98 2.52 26.20
CA GLY A 141 10.68 3.46 25.12
C GLY A 141 11.90 3.89 24.29
N PRO A 142 13.00 4.35 24.92
CA PRO A 142 14.24 4.72 24.21
C PRO A 142 14.86 3.56 23.44
N GLY A 143 14.90 2.34 24.02
CA GLY A 143 15.41 1.14 23.35
C GLY A 143 14.63 0.81 22.07
N PHE A 144 13.31 0.78 22.14
CA PHE A 144 12.47 0.53 20.97
C PHE A 144 12.54 1.64 19.92
N ALA A 145 12.64 2.91 20.34
CA ALA A 145 12.81 4.04 19.42
C ALA A 145 14.12 3.93 18.63
N ALA A 146 15.22 3.57 19.31
CA ALA A 146 16.51 3.38 18.70
C ALA A 146 16.55 2.16 17.76
N ASP A 147 16.00 1.02 18.18
CA ASP A 147 15.96 -0.19 17.35
C ASP A 147 15.09 0.02 16.10
N THR A 148 14.00 0.79 16.22
CA THR A 148 13.18 1.20 15.07
C THR A 148 13.99 2.11 14.15
N ALA A 149 14.66 3.13 14.66
CA ALA A 149 15.47 4.05 13.86
C ALA A 149 16.62 3.30 13.14
N ALA A 150 17.34 2.45 13.86
CA ALA A 150 18.40 1.60 13.31
C ALA A 150 17.89 0.62 12.24
N ALA A 151 16.70 0.06 12.42
CA ALA A 151 16.06 -0.83 11.45
C ALA A 151 15.83 -0.13 10.10
N PHE A 152 15.49 1.16 10.12
CA PHE A 152 15.29 1.97 8.92
C PHE A 152 16.59 2.61 8.39
N GLU A 153 17.69 2.57 9.14
CA GLU A 153 18.96 3.11 8.67
C GLU A 153 19.44 2.42 7.40
N GLY A 154 19.65 3.19 6.34
CA GLY A 154 20.01 2.67 5.02
C GLY A 154 18.93 1.81 4.35
N ALA A 155 17.74 1.65 4.97
CA ALA A 155 16.63 0.88 4.42
C ALA A 155 16.15 1.46 3.09
N ASP A 156 16.11 2.77 2.94
CA ASP A 156 15.74 3.45 1.70
C ASP A 156 16.65 3.07 0.54
N PHE A 157 17.98 3.02 0.78
CA PHE A 157 18.92 2.63 -0.25
C PHE A 157 18.79 1.13 -0.59
N ARG A 158 18.66 0.26 0.42
CA ARG A 158 18.45 -1.18 0.22
C ARG A 158 17.18 -1.46 -0.54
N LEU A 159 16.08 -0.80 -0.17
CA LEU A 159 14.78 -0.92 -0.84
C LEU A 159 14.86 -0.43 -2.29
N LEU A 160 15.45 0.74 -2.52
CA LEU A 160 15.63 1.30 -3.86
C LEU A 160 16.49 0.38 -4.74
N ALA A 161 17.61 -0.11 -4.23
CA ALA A 161 18.51 -1.00 -4.96
C ALA A 161 17.84 -2.35 -5.28
N ALA A 162 17.14 -2.95 -4.32
CA ALA A 162 16.40 -4.20 -4.52
C ALA A 162 15.26 -4.02 -5.54
N THR A 163 14.47 -2.95 -5.41
CA THR A 163 13.38 -2.64 -6.34
C THR A 163 13.93 -2.38 -7.74
N ALA A 164 14.98 -1.57 -7.88
CA ALA A 164 15.60 -1.30 -9.17
C ALA A 164 16.14 -2.57 -9.82
N LEU A 165 16.79 -3.45 -9.05
CA LEU A 165 17.31 -4.74 -9.53
C LEU A 165 16.18 -5.64 -10.03
N VAL A 166 15.15 -5.84 -9.23
CA VAL A 166 13.99 -6.68 -9.58
C VAL A 166 13.29 -6.15 -10.83
N VAL A 167 13.01 -4.84 -10.86
CA VAL A 167 12.40 -4.18 -12.02
C VAL A 167 13.29 -4.29 -13.25
N ALA A 168 14.61 -4.08 -13.13
CA ALA A 168 15.55 -4.20 -14.23
C ALA A 168 15.52 -5.60 -14.87
N VAL A 169 15.62 -6.66 -14.04
CA VAL A 169 15.57 -8.06 -14.49
C VAL A 169 14.27 -8.34 -15.22
N LEU A 170 13.14 -7.93 -14.64
CA LEU A 170 11.82 -8.19 -15.23
C LEU A 170 11.61 -7.41 -16.53
N LEU A 171 12.06 -6.15 -16.61
CA LEU A 171 11.99 -5.37 -17.84
C LEU A 171 12.88 -5.96 -18.95
N ILE A 172 14.08 -6.46 -18.61
CA ILE A 172 14.95 -7.16 -19.57
C ILE A 172 14.24 -8.38 -20.14
N VAL A 173 13.62 -9.21 -19.29
CA VAL A 173 12.88 -10.41 -19.69
C VAL A 173 11.67 -10.04 -20.55
N THR A 174 10.91 -9.02 -20.14
CA THR A 174 9.67 -8.60 -20.82
C THR A 174 9.94 -7.93 -22.16
N TYR A 175 10.87 -7.01 -22.20
CA TYR A 175 11.20 -6.28 -23.43
C TYR A 175 12.12 -7.05 -24.37
N ARG A 176 12.85 -8.04 -23.82
CA ARG A 176 13.87 -8.80 -24.55
C ARG A 176 14.90 -7.87 -25.21
N SER A 177 15.22 -6.78 -24.52
CA SER A 177 16.21 -5.79 -24.97
C SER A 177 17.13 -5.43 -23.80
N PRO A 178 18.44 -5.52 -23.99
CA PRO A 178 19.43 -5.22 -22.94
C PRO A 178 19.62 -3.70 -22.70
N VAL A 179 18.96 -2.85 -23.47
CA VAL A 179 19.11 -1.39 -23.36
C VAL A 179 17.81 -0.67 -23.00
N LEU A 180 16.67 -1.18 -23.50
CA LEU A 180 15.36 -0.51 -23.36
C LEU A 180 14.93 -0.34 -21.89
N TRP A 181 15.26 -1.30 -21.01
CA TRP A 181 14.89 -1.27 -19.60
C TRP A 181 15.47 -0.07 -18.83
N LEU A 182 16.63 0.40 -19.29
CA LEU A 182 17.35 1.49 -18.60
C LEU A 182 16.57 2.82 -18.65
N VAL A 183 15.90 3.11 -19.78
CA VAL A 183 15.16 4.37 -19.96
C VAL A 183 13.99 4.51 -18.97
N PRO A 184 13.03 3.55 -18.89
CA PRO A 184 11.99 3.61 -17.87
C PRO A 184 12.56 3.62 -16.45
N LEU A 185 13.56 2.79 -16.14
CA LEU A 185 14.11 2.67 -14.81
C LEU A 185 14.71 3.99 -14.30
N ILE A 186 15.52 4.68 -15.12
CA ILE A 186 16.09 5.98 -14.76
C ILE A 186 14.98 7.01 -14.52
N ILE A 187 13.98 7.06 -15.41
CA ILE A 187 12.89 8.02 -15.31
C ILE A 187 12.07 7.79 -14.05
N ILE A 188 11.75 6.53 -13.73
CA ILE A 188 10.99 6.17 -12.54
C ILE A 188 11.83 6.40 -11.28
N GLY A 189 13.13 6.10 -11.29
CA GLY A 189 14.02 6.37 -10.17
C GLY A 189 14.13 7.87 -9.84
N VAL A 190 14.17 8.73 -10.86
CA VAL A 190 14.11 10.20 -10.67
C VAL A 190 12.74 10.61 -10.15
N ALA A 191 11.65 10.02 -10.67
CA ALA A 191 10.29 10.29 -10.21
C ALA A 191 10.13 9.93 -8.72
N ASP A 192 10.67 8.80 -8.29
CA ASP A 192 10.65 8.34 -6.89
C ASP A 192 11.36 9.34 -5.96
N ARG A 193 12.55 9.79 -6.32
CA ARG A 193 13.26 10.80 -5.51
C ARG A 193 12.52 12.13 -5.44
N VAL A 194 11.97 12.59 -6.56
CA VAL A 194 11.13 13.82 -6.57
C VAL A 194 9.85 13.61 -5.76
N ALA A 195 9.23 12.43 -5.84
CA ALA A 195 8.06 12.10 -5.03
C ALA A 195 8.39 12.15 -3.53
N ALA A 196 9.49 11.54 -3.09
CA ALA A 196 9.92 11.56 -1.69
C ALA A 196 10.08 12.99 -1.14
N LEU A 197 10.74 13.87 -1.91
CA LEU A 197 10.91 15.27 -1.53
C LEU A 197 9.58 16.06 -1.48
N LEU A 198 8.67 15.81 -2.42
CA LEU A 198 7.36 16.46 -2.43
C LEU A 198 6.46 15.93 -1.31
N VAL A 199 6.53 14.64 -0.99
CA VAL A 199 5.82 14.02 0.13
C VAL A 199 6.24 14.65 1.44
N ALA A 200 7.55 14.84 1.69
CA ALA A 200 8.05 15.52 2.88
C ALA A 200 7.48 16.95 3.01
N LYS A 201 7.49 17.73 1.90
CA LYS A 201 6.94 19.10 1.89
C LYS A 201 5.42 19.16 2.05
N VAL A 202 4.70 18.20 1.50
CA VAL A 202 3.23 18.09 1.67
C VAL A 202 2.92 17.67 3.11
N GLY A 203 3.72 16.77 3.70
CA GLY A 203 3.61 16.39 5.12
C GLY A 203 3.74 17.61 6.03
N GLU A 204 4.80 18.42 5.87
CA GLU A 204 4.97 19.68 6.59
C GLU A 204 3.78 20.64 6.40
N ALA A 205 3.26 20.78 5.17
CA ALA A 205 2.18 21.71 4.88
C ALA A 205 0.81 21.30 5.44
N LEU A 206 0.59 20.00 5.62
CA LEU A 206 -0.67 19.41 6.12
C LEU A 206 -0.57 18.97 7.59
N ASP A 207 0.57 19.20 8.24
CA ASP A 207 0.88 18.71 9.59
C ASP A 207 0.69 17.19 9.73
N ILE A 208 1.17 16.46 8.69
CA ILE A 208 1.11 15.00 8.63
C ILE A 208 2.53 14.44 8.76
N THR A 209 2.77 13.62 9.77
CA THR A 209 4.04 12.91 9.94
C THR A 209 4.17 11.79 8.90
N VAL A 210 5.32 11.73 8.22
CA VAL A 210 5.66 10.69 7.25
C VAL A 210 6.73 9.79 7.84
N ASP A 211 6.36 8.56 8.16
CA ASP A 211 7.26 7.56 8.73
C ASP A 211 8.00 6.74 7.65
N GLY A 212 8.99 5.95 8.08
CA GLY A 212 9.79 5.11 7.18
C GLY A 212 9.00 4.02 6.47
N SER A 213 7.94 3.47 7.09
CA SER A 213 7.07 2.47 6.46
C SER A 213 6.22 3.10 5.35
N THR A 214 5.65 4.27 5.60
CA THR A 214 4.92 5.06 4.59
C THR A 214 5.84 5.41 3.40
N SER A 215 7.06 5.89 3.66
CA SER A 215 8.06 6.16 2.62
C SER A 215 8.37 4.93 1.77
N GLY A 216 8.58 3.78 2.41
CA GLY A 216 8.84 2.50 1.73
C GLY A 216 7.67 2.06 0.84
N ILE A 217 6.44 2.12 1.34
CA ILE A 217 5.24 1.78 0.58
C ILE A 217 5.06 2.72 -0.62
N VAL A 218 5.23 4.03 -0.42
CA VAL A 218 5.13 5.04 -1.49
C VAL A 218 6.17 4.80 -2.58
N SER A 219 7.42 4.51 -2.22
CA SER A 219 8.48 4.19 -3.19
C SER A 219 8.11 2.95 -4.02
N VAL A 220 7.64 1.87 -3.38
CA VAL A 220 7.17 0.66 -4.07
C VAL A 220 5.99 0.96 -5.01
N LEU A 221 5.05 1.81 -4.60
CA LEU A 221 3.92 2.22 -5.44
C LEU A 221 4.37 3.05 -6.65
N VAL A 222 5.28 4.01 -6.46
CA VAL A 222 5.85 4.84 -7.55
C VAL A 222 6.57 3.96 -8.57
N PHE A 223 7.41 3.03 -8.10
CA PHE A 223 8.09 2.08 -8.98
C PHE A 223 7.12 1.11 -9.66
N GLY A 224 6.18 0.55 -8.92
CA GLY A 224 5.20 -0.40 -9.43
C GLY A 224 4.28 0.21 -10.48
N ALA A 225 3.61 1.31 -10.15
CA ALA A 225 2.72 2.02 -11.07
C ALA A 225 3.48 2.67 -12.23
N GLY A 226 4.61 3.34 -11.95
CA GLY A 226 5.45 3.96 -12.96
C GLY A 226 5.95 2.94 -14.00
N THR A 227 6.41 1.78 -13.55
CA THR A 227 6.83 0.67 -14.43
C THR A 227 5.66 0.13 -15.26
N ASN A 228 4.47 0.00 -14.65
CA ASN A 228 3.26 -0.43 -15.35
C ASN A 228 2.87 0.56 -16.47
N TYR A 229 2.88 1.86 -16.19
CA TYR A 229 2.61 2.90 -17.20
C TYR A 229 3.66 2.89 -18.31
N ALA A 230 4.93 2.68 -17.97
CA ALA A 230 5.99 2.54 -18.95
C ALA A 230 5.81 1.30 -19.83
N LEU A 231 5.45 0.16 -19.24
CA LEU A 231 5.16 -1.07 -19.99
C LEU A 231 4.03 -0.87 -20.99
N LEU A 232 2.95 -0.22 -20.60
CA LEU A 232 1.81 0.06 -21.45
C LEU A 232 2.18 0.96 -22.63
N LEU A 233 2.88 2.06 -22.36
CA LEU A 233 3.29 3.00 -23.40
C LEU A 233 4.30 2.37 -24.38
N VAL A 234 5.30 1.67 -23.85
CA VAL A 234 6.36 1.03 -24.68
C VAL A 234 5.81 -0.11 -25.50
N SER A 235 4.90 -0.93 -24.95
CA SER A 235 4.25 -2.01 -25.71
C SER A 235 3.43 -1.44 -26.85
N ARG A 236 2.65 -0.38 -26.63
CA ARG A 236 1.88 0.31 -27.65
C ARG A 236 2.78 0.96 -28.69
N TYR A 237 3.87 1.59 -28.27
CA TYR A 237 4.84 2.18 -29.18
C TYR A 237 5.48 1.11 -30.08
N ARG A 238 5.81 -0.06 -29.53
CA ARG A 238 6.33 -1.21 -30.29
C ARG A 238 5.32 -1.72 -31.32
N GLU A 239 4.03 -1.71 -31.01
CA GLU A 239 2.95 -2.09 -31.92
C GLU A 239 2.86 -1.08 -33.08
N GLU A 240 2.82 0.22 -32.78
CA GLU A 240 2.72 1.27 -33.80
C GLU A 240 3.99 1.36 -34.70
N LEU A 241 5.17 1.04 -34.17
CA LEU A 241 6.41 0.95 -34.97
C LEU A 241 6.38 -0.17 -36.03
N ARG A 242 5.49 -1.16 -35.91
CA ARG A 242 5.26 -2.20 -36.92
C ARG A 242 4.32 -1.76 -38.05
N LYS A 243 3.53 -0.69 -37.82
CA LYS A 243 2.56 -0.16 -38.77
C LYS A 243 3.14 0.97 -39.64
N THR A 244 4.06 1.77 -39.09
CA THR A 244 4.63 2.93 -39.79
C THR A 244 6.15 3.01 -39.71
N SER A 245 6.77 3.56 -40.77
CA SER A 245 8.20 3.81 -40.80
C SER A 245 8.60 5.05 -40.03
N ASP A 246 7.70 6.03 -39.85
CA ASP A 246 8.00 7.25 -39.09
C ASP A 246 7.83 7.02 -37.57
N ARG A 247 8.97 7.14 -36.85
CA ARG A 247 9.03 6.96 -35.40
C ARG A 247 8.23 8.00 -34.62
N ARG A 248 8.10 9.24 -35.14
CA ARG A 248 7.37 10.32 -34.46
C ARG A 248 5.87 10.09 -34.54
N THR A 249 5.40 9.70 -35.71
CA THR A 249 3.99 9.30 -35.90
C THR A 249 3.65 8.09 -35.05
N ALA A 250 4.48 7.03 -35.06
CA ALA A 250 4.28 5.86 -34.21
C ALA A 250 4.21 6.22 -32.71
N LEU A 251 5.08 7.11 -32.21
CA LEU A 251 5.08 7.53 -30.82
C LEU A 251 3.83 8.36 -30.49
N ARG A 252 3.41 9.25 -31.39
CA ARG A 252 2.21 10.07 -31.21
C ARG A 252 0.96 9.23 -31.13
N ASP A 253 0.84 8.22 -32.00
CA ASP A 253 -0.34 7.36 -32.05
C ASP A 253 -0.35 6.40 -30.83
N ALA A 254 0.80 5.86 -30.45
CA ALA A 254 0.96 5.10 -29.21
C ALA A 254 0.57 5.90 -27.98
N TYR A 255 1.03 7.15 -27.87
CA TYR A 255 0.71 8.07 -26.79
C TYR A 255 -0.80 8.33 -26.72
N ARG A 256 -1.43 8.71 -27.85
CA ARG A 256 -2.87 8.95 -27.89
C ARG A 256 -3.71 7.74 -27.52
N GLY A 257 -3.21 6.53 -27.87
CA GLY A 257 -3.89 5.28 -27.52
C GLY A 257 -3.70 4.83 -26.08
N ALA A 258 -2.56 5.15 -25.44
CA ALA A 258 -2.23 4.70 -24.08
C ALA A 258 -2.69 5.68 -22.98
N VAL A 259 -2.59 7.01 -23.21
CA VAL A 259 -2.86 8.05 -22.22
C VAL A 259 -4.23 7.94 -21.54
N PRO A 260 -5.36 7.78 -22.26
CA PRO A 260 -6.67 7.74 -21.60
C PRO A 260 -6.78 6.61 -20.57
N ALA A 261 -6.18 5.47 -20.87
CA ALA A 261 -6.21 4.32 -20.00
C ALA A 261 -5.26 4.50 -18.79
N ILE A 262 -4.05 5.02 -19.00
CA ILE A 262 -3.09 5.33 -17.93
C ILE A 262 -3.67 6.37 -16.97
N VAL A 263 -4.28 7.45 -17.49
CA VAL A 263 -4.90 8.50 -16.66
C VAL A 263 -6.10 7.95 -15.89
N ALA A 264 -6.98 7.18 -16.53
CA ALA A 264 -8.13 6.58 -15.85
C ALA A 264 -7.69 5.66 -14.70
N SER A 265 -6.69 4.80 -14.94
CA SER A 265 -6.07 3.93 -13.95
C SER A 265 -5.51 4.75 -12.77
N ASN A 266 -4.63 5.71 -13.04
CA ASN A 266 -4.03 6.53 -11.98
C ASN A 266 -5.08 7.30 -11.16
N VAL A 267 -6.05 7.93 -11.82
CA VAL A 267 -7.14 8.66 -11.13
C VAL A 267 -7.93 7.73 -10.21
N THR A 268 -8.21 6.49 -10.64
CA THR A 268 -8.91 5.50 -9.81
C THR A 268 -8.12 5.20 -8.54
N VAL A 269 -6.81 4.93 -8.67
CA VAL A 269 -5.94 4.61 -7.52
C VAL A 269 -5.78 5.82 -6.60
N VAL A 270 -5.54 7.00 -7.15
CA VAL A 270 -5.41 8.25 -6.37
C VAL A 270 -6.68 8.56 -5.60
N LEU A 271 -7.86 8.44 -6.23
CA LEU A 271 -9.13 8.66 -5.53
C LEU A 271 -9.39 7.62 -4.44
N ALA A 272 -9.02 6.36 -4.66
CA ALA A 272 -9.10 5.32 -3.64
C ALA A 272 -8.17 5.62 -2.44
N LEU A 273 -6.93 6.04 -2.70
CA LEU A 273 -5.97 6.45 -1.66
C LEU A 273 -6.44 7.67 -0.86
N LEU A 274 -7.05 8.65 -1.53
CA LEU A 274 -7.56 9.85 -0.86
C LEU A 274 -8.73 9.54 0.09
N THR A 275 -9.39 8.38 -0.03
CA THR A 275 -10.39 7.97 0.98
C THR A 275 -9.77 7.75 2.37
N LEU A 276 -8.48 7.40 2.42
CA LEU A 276 -7.74 7.23 3.68
C LEU A 276 -7.60 8.53 4.49
N LEU A 277 -7.79 9.69 3.88
CA LEU A 277 -7.81 10.97 4.62
C LEU A 277 -8.97 11.07 5.62
N LEU A 278 -9.98 10.20 5.48
CA LEU A 278 -11.12 10.09 6.39
C LEU A 278 -10.89 9.07 7.51
N ALA A 279 -9.74 8.43 7.54
CA ALA A 279 -9.38 7.47 8.57
C ALA A 279 -9.19 8.14 9.93
N ALA A 280 -9.48 7.41 11.02
CA ALA A 280 -9.19 7.84 12.38
C ALA A 280 -7.69 7.76 12.68
N LEU A 281 -7.02 6.73 12.15
CA LEU A 281 -5.61 6.52 12.42
C LEU A 281 -4.72 7.44 11.56
N PRO A 282 -3.74 8.14 12.18
CA PRO A 282 -2.83 9.06 11.49
C PRO A 282 -1.98 8.39 10.39
N ASN A 283 -1.50 7.15 10.63
CA ASN A 283 -0.70 6.40 9.66
C ASN A 283 -1.45 6.14 8.33
N TYR A 284 -2.77 5.90 8.37
CA TYR A 284 -3.58 5.77 7.15
C TYR A 284 -3.72 7.09 6.41
N ARG A 285 -3.94 8.20 7.13
CA ARG A 285 -4.00 9.55 6.53
C ARG A 285 -2.68 9.92 5.87
N SER A 286 -1.57 9.64 6.56
CA SER A 286 -0.21 9.82 6.05
C SER A 286 0.03 9.04 4.76
N LEU A 287 -0.29 7.74 4.75
CA LEU A 287 -0.17 6.91 3.56
C LEU A 287 -1.06 7.41 2.41
N GLY A 288 -2.31 7.77 2.69
CA GLY A 288 -3.25 8.26 1.69
C GLY A 288 -2.74 9.50 0.96
N ALA A 289 -2.31 10.52 1.72
CA ALA A 289 -1.75 11.76 1.18
C ALA A 289 -0.45 11.50 0.41
N SER A 290 0.49 10.80 1.03
CA SER A 290 1.82 10.54 0.50
C SER A 290 1.78 9.70 -0.79
N ALA A 291 1.00 8.62 -0.80
CA ALA A 291 0.87 7.75 -1.96
C ALA A 291 0.14 8.43 -3.12
N ALA A 292 -0.87 9.27 -2.84
CA ALA A 292 -1.54 10.06 -3.87
C ALA A 292 -0.55 11.03 -4.55
N VAL A 293 0.28 11.74 -3.79
CA VAL A 293 1.33 12.62 -4.32
C VAL A 293 2.34 11.80 -5.15
N GLY A 294 2.84 10.69 -4.61
CA GLY A 294 3.79 9.81 -5.31
C GLY A 294 3.27 9.32 -6.66
N LEU A 295 2.03 8.85 -6.71
CA LEU A 295 1.41 8.38 -7.95
C LEU A 295 1.15 9.49 -8.97
N LEU A 296 0.81 10.70 -8.53
CA LEU A 296 0.69 11.86 -9.43
C LEU A 296 2.04 12.23 -10.03
N VAL A 297 3.12 12.19 -9.26
CA VAL A 297 4.48 12.38 -9.77
C VAL A 297 4.82 11.28 -10.78
N ALA A 298 4.59 10.01 -10.45
CA ALA A 298 4.82 8.88 -11.37
C ALA A 298 4.06 9.06 -12.69
N LEU A 299 2.79 9.51 -12.63
CA LEU A 299 1.98 9.80 -13.82
C LEU A 299 2.63 10.89 -14.69
N VAL A 300 3.02 12.00 -14.08
CA VAL A 300 3.65 13.11 -14.81
C VAL A 300 4.94 12.65 -15.52
N TYR A 301 5.79 11.89 -14.82
CA TYR A 301 7.02 11.38 -15.42
C TYR A 301 6.75 10.35 -16.52
N ALA A 302 5.77 9.47 -16.34
CA ALA A 302 5.37 8.50 -17.35
C ALA A 302 4.77 9.14 -18.62
N LEU A 303 4.03 10.25 -18.48
CA LEU A 303 3.37 10.92 -19.60
C LEU A 303 4.21 12.04 -20.24
N VAL A 304 5.18 12.60 -19.54
CA VAL A 304 5.97 13.74 -20.03
C VAL A 304 7.43 13.34 -20.31
N ALA A 305 8.09 12.74 -19.30
CA ALA A 305 9.52 12.42 -19.39
C ALA A 305 9.77 11.20 -20.29
N LEU A 306 8.98 10.14 -20.09
CA LEU A 306 9.19 8.89 -20.83
C LEU A 306 8.96 9.02 -22.35
N PRO A 307 7.88 9.63 -22.86
CA PRO A 307 7.73 9.83 -24.30
C PRO A 307 8.84 10.72 -24.89
N ALA A 308 9.27 11.74 -24.14
CA ALA A 308 10.36 12.61 -24.58
C ALA A 308 11.69 11.85 -24.69
N ALA A 309 12.00 10.97 -23.73
CA ALA A 309 13.19 10.12 -23.77
C ALA A 309 13.13 9.09 -24.93
N LEU A 310 11.97 8.43 -25.11
CA LEU A 310 11.78 7.49 -26.23
C LEU A 310 11.93 8.18 -27.60
N ALA A 311 11.47 9.44 -27.72
CA ALA A 311 11.63 10.24 -28.95
C ALA A 311 13.10 10.53 -29.28
N VAL A 312 13.95 10.75 -28.27
CA VAL A 312 15.39 11.02 -28.43
C VAL A 312 16.13 9.73 -28.80
N CYS A 313 15.88 8.63 -28.07
CA CYS A 313 16.65 7.39 -28.21
C CYS A 313 16.35 6.61 -29.52
N GLY A 314 15.14 6.71 -30.09
CA GLY A 314 14.79 6.13 -31.37
C GLY A 314 14.64 4.60 -31.36
N ARG A 315 14.60 3.98 -32.59
CA ARG A 315 14.35 2.54 -32.78
C ARG A 315 15.47 1.63 -32.27
N GLY A 316 16.71 2.12 -32.19
CA GLY A 316 17.87 1.36 -31.73
C GLY A 316 17.71 0.78 -30.31
N LEU A 317 16.85 1.41 -29.48
CA LEU A 317 16.52 0.95 -28.13
C LEU A 317 15.97 -0.48 -28.10
N PHE A 318 15.30 -0.92 -29.18
CA PHE A 318 14.69 -2.26 -29.26
C PHE A 318 15.67 -3.35 -29.72
N TRP A 319 16.97 -3.04 -29.84
CA TRP A 319 17.96 -4.05 -30.17
C TRP A 319 17.93 -5.22 -29.15
N PRO A 320 18.04 -6.51 -29.55
CA PRO A 320 18.27 -7.00 -30.93
C PRO A 320 16.99 -7.15 -31.79
N PHE A 321 15.78 -7.09 -31.19
CA PHE A 321 14.51 -7.31 -31.90
C PHE A 321 13.85 -5.99 -32.33
N ILE A 322 14.51 -5.24 -33.21
CA ILE A 322 14.01 -3.96 -33.69
C ILE A 322 12.72 -4.14 -34.50
N PRO A 323 11.59 -3.49 -34.12
CA PRO A 323 10.34 -3.56 -34.88
C PRO A 323 10.54 -2.95 -36.27
N ARG A 324 10.20 -3.72 -37.31
CA ARG A 324 10.19 -3.25 -38.69
C ARG A 324 8.75 -3.20 -39.20
N PRO A 325 8.41 -2.21 -40.04
CA PRO A 325 7.12 -2.25 -40.73
C PRO A 325 6.97 -3.53 -41.49
N VAL A 326 5.81 -4.17 -41.42
CA VAL A 326 5.48 -5.31 -42.27
C VAL A 326 5.22 -4.71 -43.65
N GLU A 327 6.20 -4.79 -44.55
CA GLU A 327 6.00 -4.52 -45.98
C GLU A 327 4.97 -5.57 -46.44
N GLY A 328 3.77 -5.13 -46.80
CA GLY A 328 2.86 -5.97 -47.58
C GLY A 328 3.58 -6.40 -48.87
N PRO A 329 3.27 -7.55 -49.45
CA PRO A 329 3.90 -7.98 -50.70
C PRO A 329 3.84 -6.85 -51.73
N ALA A 330 5.02 -6.40 -52.17
CA ALA A 330 5.18 -5.36 -53.18
C ALA A 330 4.28 -5.69 -54.36
N GLY A 331 3.38 -4.78 -54.66
CA GLY A 331 2.37 -4.97 -55.69
C GLY A 331 2.98 -5.38 -57.00
N THR A 332 2.56 -6.51 -57.50
CA THR A 332 2.43 -6.69 -58.95
C THR A 332 1.45 -5.64 -59.44
N HIS A 333 1.92 -4.71 -60.23
CA HIS A 333 1.07 -3.87 -61.06
C HIS A 333 0.08 -4.74 -61.78
N ALA A 334 -1.15 -4.80 -61.36
CA ALA A 334 -2.27 -5.24 -62.15
C ALA A 334 -3.13 -4.01 -62.44
N ASP A 335 -2.89 -3.50 -63.59
CA ASP A 335 -3.82 -2.72 -64.38
C ASP A 335 -5.00 -3.65 -64.68
N ASP A 336 -6.09 -3.49 -63.95
CA ASP A 336 -7.44 -3.89 -64.35
C ASP A 336 -8.45 -3.41 -63.30
N GLY A 337 -9.34 -2.54 -63.73
CA GLY A 337 -10.38 -1.87 -62.94
C GLY A 337 -11.44 -2.82 -62.38
N ALA A 338 -11.13 -3.46 -61.29
CA ALA A 338 -12.11 -4.11 -60.42
C ALA A 338 -12.30 -3.24 -59.14
N PRO A 339 -13.53 -3.06 -58.65
CA PRO A 339 -13.78 -2.29 -57.47
C PRO A 339 -13.05 -2.91 -56.28
N GLU A 340 -12.21 -2.10 -55.60
CA GLU A 340 -11.58 -2.47 -54.34
C GLU A 340 -12.66 -2.80 -53.30
N THR A 341 -12.95 -4.08 -53.15
CA THR A 341 -13.59 -4.57 -51.93
C THR A 341 -12.62 -4.27 -50.79
N PRO A 342 -13.07 -3.64 -49.68
CA PRO A 342 -12.24 -3.50 -48.53
C PRO A 342 -11.73 -4.88 -48.15
N ARG A 343 -10.40 -5.09 -48.24
CA ARG A 343 -9.80 -6.33 -47.73
C ARG A 343 -10.17 -6.39 -46.26
N GLU A 344 -11.07 -7.27 -45.92
CA GLU A 344 -11.28 -7.77 -44.59
C GLU A 344 -9.92 -8.13 -44.00
N PHE A 345 -9.43 -7.25 -43.11
CA PHE A 345 -8.38 -7.63 -42.17
C PHE A 345 -9.03 -8.66 -41.26
N ASP A 346 -9.07 -9.88 -41.74
CA ASP A 346 -9.30 -10.93 -40.90
C ASP A 346 -9.20 -12.30 -41.26
N GLU A 347 -9.12 -13.07 -40.61
CA GLU A 347 -9.48 -14.42 -40.36
C GLU A 347 -8.44 -15.26 -39.65
N ASP A 348 -7.21 -14.95 -39.49
CA ASP A 348 -6.32 -15.82 -38.69
C ASP A 348 -5.22 -15.04 -37.98
N VAL A 349 -5.58 -14.32 -36.89
CA VAL A 349 -4.61 -14.19 -35.81
C VAL A 349 -4.55 -15.58 -35.15
N PRO A 350 -3.48 -16.38 -35.34
CA PRO A 350 -3.40 -17.68 -34.69
C PRO A 350 -3.59 -17.44 -33.18
N PRO A 351 -4.50 -18.16 -32.54
CA PRO A 351 -4.78 -17.95 -31.14
C PRO A 351 -3.51 -18.27 -30.36
N GLY A 352 -2.81 -17.23 -29.91
CA GLY A 352 -1.72 -17.37 -28.96
C GLY A 352 -2.20 -18.15 -27.72
N VAL A 353 -1.32 -18.43 -26.79
CA VAL A 353 -1.68 -19.18 -25.58
C VAL A 353 -2.93 -18.58 -24.91
N TRP A 354 -3.01 -17.26 -24.83
CA TRP A 354 -4.12 -16.53 -24.21
C TRP A 354 -5.44 -16.65 -24.97
N GLY A 355 -5.40 -16.64 -26.30
CA GLY A 355 -6.59 -16.89 -27.13
C GLY A 355 -7.14 -18.31 -26.95
N ARG A 356 -6.28 -19.32 -26.86
CA ARG A 356 -6.70 -20.71 -26.58
C ARG A 356 -7.30 -20.88 -25.18
N VAL A 357 -6.75 -20.20 -24.18
CA VAL A 357 -7.29 -20.19 -22.82
C VAL A 357 -8.68 -19.53 -22.82
N ALA A 358 -8.79 -18.33 -23.39
CA ALA A 358 -10.06 -17.60 -23.47
C ALA A 358 -11.15 -18.39 -24.21
N ALA A 359 -10.82 -19.01 -25.34
CA ALA A 359 -11.76 -19.86 -26.08
C ALA A 359 -12.25 -21.05 -25.24
N ARG A 360 -11.37 -21.67 -24.44
CA ARG A 360 -11.76 -22.76 -23.54
C ARG A 360 -12.67 -22.29 -22.41
N VAL A 361 -12.41 -21.11 -21.83
CA VAL A 361 -13.24 -20.49 -20.79
C VAL A 361 -14.64 -20.20 -21.35
N VAL A 362 -14.71 -19.54 -22.50
CA VAL A 362 -15.96 -19.15 -23.16
C VAL A 362 -16.81 -20.37 -23.58
N ASN A 363 -16.16 -21.51 -23.87
CA ASN A 363 -16.88 -22.74 -24.21
C ASN A 363 -17.48 -23.47 -23.00
N ARG A 364 -16.92 -23.29 -21.77
CA ARG A 364 -17.40 -23.93 -20.53
C ARG A 364 -17.46 -22.92 -19.37
N PRO A 365 -18.21 -21.82 -19.53
CA PRO A 365 -18.11 -20.69 -18.59
C PRO A 365 -18.59 -21.04 -17.18
N VAL A 366 -19.66 -21.83 -17.02
CA VAL A 366 -20.18 -22.24 -15.71
C VAL A 366 -19.17 -23.09 -14.95
N THR A 367 -18.60 -24.11 -15.60
CA THR A 367 -17.62 -24.99 -14.96
C THR A 367 -16.39 -24.23 -14.51
N VAL A 368 -15.86 -23.33 -15.38
CA VAL A 368 -14.70 -22.52 -15.04
C VAL A 368 -15.02 -21.57 -13.89
N LEU A 369 -16.16 -20.87 -13.93
CA LEU A 369 -16.58 -19.95 -12.88
C LEU A 369 -16.69 -20.66 -11.53
N VAL A 370 -17.43 -21.78 -11.46
CA VAL A 370 -17.62 -22.53 -10.21
C VAL A 370 -16.29 -23.04 -9.66
N SER A 371 -15.42 -23.58 -10.54
CA SER A 371 -14.11 -24.07 -10.09
C SER A 371 -13.22 -22.92 -9.56
N CYS A 372 -13.22 -21.75 -10.21
CA CYS A 372 -12.46 -20.59 -9.74
C CYS A 372 -13.04 -20.01 -8.43
N VAL A 373 -14.36 -19.88 -8.31
CA VAL A 373 -15.01 -19.40 -7.08
C VAL A 373 -14.71 -20.36 -5.92
N LEU A 374 -14.79 -21.68 -6.14
CA LEU A 374 -14.45 -22.67 -5.12
C LEU A 374 -12.97 -22.56 -4.71
N LEU A 375 -12.07 -22.43 -5.68
CA LEU A 375 -10.63 -22.21 -5.40
C LEU A 375 -10.43 -20.98 -4.54
N LEU A 376 -10.99 -19.83 -4.93
CA LEU A 376 -10.84 -18.57 -4.19
C LEU A 376 -11.47 -18.68 -2.79
N ALA A 377 -12.61 -19.35 -2.65
CA ALA A 377 -13.23 -19.59 -1.35
C ALA A 377 -12.35 -20.47 -0.45
N VAL A 378 -11.73 -21.53 -0.99
CA VAL A 378 -10.79 -22.37 -0.22
C VAL A 378 -9.56 -21.56 0.21
N LEU A 379 -9.01 -20.72 -0.65
CA LEU A 379 -7.88 -19.86 -0.30
C LEU A 379 -8.22 -18.85 0.79
N SER A 380 -9.46 -18.36 0.84
CA SER A 380 -9.95 -17.46 1.89
C SER A 380 -10.00 -18.11 3.28
N LEU A 381 -10.06 -19.46 3.37
CA LEU A 381 -10.08 -20.18 4.65
C LEU A 381 -8.80 -20.00 5.47
N GLY A 382 -7.70 -19.55 4.85
CA GLY A 382 -6.47 -19.23 5.57
C GLY A 382 -6.59 -18.09 6.60
N LEU A 383 -7.70 -17.33 6.59
CA LEU A 383 -8.02 -16.34 7.63
C LEU A 383 -8.58 -16.98 8.92
N LEU A 384 -9.08 -18.21 8.84
CA LEU A 384 -9.73 -18.85 9.98
C LEU A 384 -8.70 -19.23 11.05
N GLY A 385 -8.95 -18.79 12.27
CA GLY A 385 -8.11 -19.10 13.42
C GLY A 385 -6.79 -18.32 13.48
N THR A 386 -6.62 -17.26 12.67
CA THR A 386 -5.46 -16.40 12.72
C THR A 386 -5.64 -15.35 13.81
N ARG A 387 -4.64 -15.19 14.68
CA ARG A 387 -4.53 -14.09 15.63
C ARG A 387 -4.30 -12.80 14.86
N ILE A 388 -5.09 -11.76 15.14
CA ILE A 388 -4.90 -10.41 14.64
C ILE A 388 -4.43 -9.56 15.81
N GLY A 389 -3.31 -8.89 15.64
CA GLY A 389 -2.59 -8.13 16.65
C GLY A 389 -1.19 -8.73 16.87
N LEU A 390 -0.20 -7.87 16.89
CA LEU A 390 1.19 -8.18 17.23
C LEU A 390 1.58 -7.37 18.46
N SER A 391 2.24 -8.01 19.42
CA SER A 391 2.86 -7.30 20.53
C SER A 391 4.02 -6.41 20.03
N GLN A 392 4.46 -5.48 20.84
CA GLN A 392 5.57 -4.59 20.50
C GLN A 392 6.86 -5.36 20.19
N THR A 393 7.11 -6.47 20.88
CA THR A 393 8.24 -7.37 20.64
C THR A 393 8.13 -8.16 19.34
N GLU A 394 6.90 -8.46 18.90
CA GLU A 394 6.62 -9.25 17.69
C GLU A 394 6.61 -8.42 16.39
N GLN A 395 6.82 -7.10 16.43
CA GLN A 395 6.75 -6.24 15.23
C GLN A 395 8.00 -6.33 14.34
N PHE A 396 9.14 -6.71 14.91
CA PHE A 396 10.40 -6.79 14.21
C PHE A 396 10.67 -8.18 13.64
N ARG A 397 11.20 -8.23 12.42
CA ARG A 397 11.63 -9.47 11.78
C ARG A 397 13.06 -9.86 12.18
N THR A 398 13.86 -8.89 12.51
CA THR A 398 15.25 -9.06 13.00
C THR A 398 15.25 -8.97 14.51
N PRO A 399 16.13 -9.72 15.20
CA PRO A 399 16.27 -9.60 16.64
C PRO A 399 16.52 -8.16 17.05
N SER A 400 15.73 -7.66 17.99
CA SER A 400 15.83 -6.35 18.61
C SER A 400 16.29 -6.57 20.04
N GLU A 401 17.32 -5.85 20.50
CA GLU A 401 17.78 -5.95 21.88
C GLU A 401 16.71 -5.48 22.85
N ALA A 402 15.99 -4.40 22.49
CA ALA A 402 14.88 -3.91 23.32
C ALA A 402 13.77 -4.94 23.46
N ALA A 403 13.46 -5.70 22.40
CA ALA A 403 12.49 -6.78 22.45
C ALA A 403 12.98 -7.93 23.35
N ALA A 404 14.23 -8.36 23.18
CA ALA A 404 14.82 -9.40 24.01
C ALA A 404 14.88 -9.00 25.50
N GLY A 405 15.26 -7.75 25.77
CA GLY A 405 15.25 -7.22 27.14
C GLY A 405 13.86 -7.19 27.77
N LEU A 406 12.82 -6.83 26.98
CA LEU A 406 11.44 -6.86 27.45
C LEU A 406 10.95 -8.30 27.72
N GLU A 407 11.30 -9.26 26.86
CA GLU A 407 10.99 -10.69 27.09
C GLU A 407 11.67 -11.20 28.36
N THR A 408 12.96 -10.92 28.55
CA THR A 408 13.71 -11.27 29.78
C THR A 408 13.07 -10.64 31.03
N ALA A 409 12.67 -9.36 30.92
CA ALA A 409 11.97 -8.71 32.02
C ALA A 409 10.62 -9.38 32.34
N ALA A 410 9.86 -9.78 31.31
CA ALA A 410 8.56 -10.45 31.48
C ALA A 410 8.66 -11.85 32.09
N GLU A 411 9.83 -12.52 31.99
CA GLU A 411 10.06 -13.83 32.62
C GLU A 411 10.23 -13.69 34.14
N HIS A 412 10.80 -12.58 34.63
CA HIS A 412 11.19 -12.42 36.04
C HIS A 412 10.34 -11.41 36.82
N PHE A 413 9.59 -10.54 36.12
CA PHE A 413 8.75 -9.52 36.72
C PHE A 413 7.28 -9.74 36.33
N PRO A 414 6.31 -9.43 37.22
CA PRO A 414 4.90 -9.43 36.83
C PRO A 414 4.67 -8.54 35.59
N ALA A 415 3.94 -9.03 34.64
CA ALA A 415 3.78 -8.44 33.31
C ALA A 415 3.38 -6.94 33.32
N GLY A 416 2.57 -6.53 34.28
CA GLY A 416 2.14 -5.13 34.41
C GLY A 416 3.11 -4.19 35.14
N VAL A 417 4.24 -4.70 35.66
CA VAL A 417 5.24 -3.84 36.35
C VAL A 417 6.09 -3.07 35.35
N THR A 418 6.41 -3.71 34.25
CA THR A 418 7.20 -3.09 33.17
C THR A 418 6.35 -2.16 32.30
N ASP A 419 5.03 -2.34 32.31
CA ASP A 419 4.10 -1.59 31.45
C ASP A 419 2.76 -1.32 32.17
N PRO A 420 2.75 -0.42 33.15
CA PRO A 420 1.57 -0.14 33.94
C PRO A 420 0.53 0.70 33.19
N VAL A 421 -0.75 0.42 33.44
CA VAL A 421 -1.85 1.27 32.98
C VAL A 421 -1.87 2.55 33.82
N THR A 422 -2.04 3.68 33.17
CA THR A 422 -2.17 4.99 33.81
C THR A 422 -3.63 5.44 33.82
N VAL A 423 -4.15 5.76 34.98
CA VAL A 423 -5.45 6.40 35.13
C VAL A 423 -5.23 7.86 35.59
N LEU A 424 -5.66 8.81 34.76
CA LEU A 424 -5.70 10.23 35.12
C LEU A 424 -7.08 10.57 35.70
N THR A 425 -7.11 11.39 36.75
CA THR A 425 -8.34 11.82 37.39
C THR A 425 -8.22 13.22 37.92
N ARG A 426 -9.31 13.90 38.19
CA ARG A 426 -9.27 15.22 38.83
C ARG A 426 -8.71 15.15 40.27
N THR A 427 -7.84 16.08 40.62
CA THR A 427 -7.22 16.14 41.95
C THR A 427 -8.27 16.09 43.06
N GLY A 428 -8.04 15.22 44.05
CA GLY A 428 -8.96 14.97 45.17
C GLY A 428 -9.94 13.82 44.95
N THR A 429 -9.90 13.15 43.77
CA THR A 429 -10.71 11.96 43.49
C THR A 429 -9.88 10.67 43.35
N GLU A 430 -8.55 10.78 43.45
CA GLU A 430 -7.59 9.66 43.31
C GLU A 430 -7.85 8.49 44.26
N GLY A 431 -8.26 8.80 45.50
CA GLY A 431 -8.62 7.75 46.47
C GLY A 431 -9.85 6.94 46.05
N LYS A 432 -10.89 7.61 45.51
CA LYS A 432 -12.09 6.94 45.03
C LYS A 432 -11.81 6.10 43.76
N ILE A 433 -10.99 6.62 42.86
CA ILE A 433 -10.54 5.92 41.66
C ILE A 433 -9.72 4.69 42.06
N THR A 434 -8.76 4.85 42.98
CA THR A 434 -7.95 3.73 43.46
C THR A 434 -8.81 2.62 44.08
N GLU A 435 -9.90 2.95 44.79
CA GLU A 435 -10.86 1.99 45.37
C GLU A 435 -11.67 1.33 44.25
N ALA A 436 -12.20 2.11 43.29
CA ALA A 436 -13.01 1.57 42.17
C ALA A 436 -12.25 0.62 41.28
N VAL A 437 -10.96 0.89 40.98
CA VAL A 437 -10.17 0.05 40.08
C VAL A 437 -9.60 -1.21 40.74
N ARG A 438 -9.48 -1.23 42.09
CA ARG A 438 -8.94 -2.41 42.80
C ARG A 438 -9.83 -3.65 42.69
N ASP A 439 -11.12 -3.46 42.54
CA ASP A 439 -12.10 -4.55 42.47
C ASP A 439 -12.28 -5.06 40.99
N VAL A 440 -11.60 -4.45 40.03
CA VAL A 440 -11.65 -4.88 38.62
C VAL A 440 -10.83 -6.13 38.44
N GLU A 441 -11.40 -7.11 37.73
CA GLU A 441 -10.73 -8.37 37.42
C GLU A 441 -9.46 -8.13 36.61
N GLY A 442 -8.34 -8.73 36.99
CA GLY A 442 -7.05 -8.57 36.35
C GLY A 442 -6.17 -7.45 36.95
N VAL A 443 -6.67 -6.67 37.94
CA VAL A 443 -5.86 -5.66 38.63
C VAL A 443 -5.13 -6.29 39.81
N VAL A 444 -3.79 -6.20 39.79
CA VAL A 444 -2.90 -6.65 40.88
C VAL A 444 -2.75 -5.57 41.95
N SER A 445 -2.52 -4.34 41.51
CA SER A 445 -2.36 -3.19 42.44
C SER A 445 -2.74 -1.89 41.75
N ALA A 446 -3.22 -0.93 42.57
CA ALA A 446 -3.48 0.44 42.16
C ALA A 446 -2.99 1.38 43.23
N ARG A 447 -2.25 2.45 42.85
CA ARG A 447 -1.69 3.43 43.75
C ARG A 447 -1.62 4.83 43.13
N PRO A 448 -1.87 5.92 43.90
CA PRO A 448 -1.60 7.27 43.44
C PRO A 448 -0.11 7.45 43.11
N ALA A 449 0.19 8.17 42.02
CA ALA A 449 1.56 8.31 41.52
C ALA A 449 1.95 9.76 41.16
N GLY A 450 1.30 10.74 41.71
CA GLY A 450 1.65 12.15 41.52
C GLY A 450 0.49 13.02 41.05
N GLU A 451 0.70 14.33 41.12
CA GLU A 451 -0.27 15.35 40.73
C GLU A 451 0.37 16.33 39.74
N SER A 452 -0.42 16.84 38.81
CA SER A 452 -0.02 17.92 37.91
C SER A 452 -0.36 19.28 38.54
N GLY A 453 0.33 20.33 38.09
CA GLY A 453 0.00 21.70 38.44
C GLY A 453 -1.34 22.20 37.86
N THR A 454 -2.00 21.46 37.01
CA THR A 454 -3.21 21.80 36.26
C THR A 454 -4.48 21.13 36.81
N GLY A 455 -4.38 20.43 37.96
CA GLY A 455 -5.52 19.83 38.64
C GLY A 455 -5.83 18.38 38.23
N TRP A 456 -4.85 17.66 37.71
CA TRP A 456 -4.92 16.24 37.44
C TRP A 456 -4.05 15.45 38.42
N SER A 457 -4.52 14.27 38.81
CA SER A 457 -3.78 13.28 39.60
C SER A 457 -3.64 12.00 38.80
N ARG A 458 -2.49 11.33 38.96
CA ARG A 458 -2.19 10.07 38.29
C ARG A 458 -2.33 8.91 39.26
N VAL A 459 -3.00 7.84 38.83
CA VAL A 459 -3.06 6.54 39.49
C VAL A 459 -2.43 5.50 38.59
N THR A 460 -1.42 4.81 39.07
CA THR A 460 -0.77 3.71 38.37
C THR A 460 -1.46 2.41 38.73
N VAL A 461 -1.86 1.63 37.71
CA VAL A 461 -2.55 0.36 37.84
C VAL A 461 -1.69 -0.73 37.21
N VAL A 462 -1.39 -1.77 37.95
CA VAL A 462 -0.63 -2.95 37.48
C VAL A 462 -1.61 -4.07 37.20
N LEU A 463 -1.56 -4.62 35.97
CA LEU A 463 -2.36 -5.76 35.54
C LEU A 463 -1.62 -7.08 35.74
N ASP A 464 -2.36 -8.18 35.87
CA ASP A 464 -1.82 -9.54 35.95
C ASP A 464 -1.51 -10.15 34.58
N ALA A 465 -2.13 -9.64 33.52
CA ALA A 465 -1.97 -10.10 32.17
C ALA A 465 -0.86 -9.35 31.42
N ALA A 466 -0.17 -10.07 30.53
CA ALA A 466 0.84 -9.48 29.64
C ALA A 466 0.18 -8.50 28.65
N PRO A 467 0.87 -7.41 28.28
CA PRO A 467 0.40 -6.50 27.24
C PRO A 467 0.08 -7.24 25.93
N ALA A 468 -0.85 -6.70 25.14
CA ALA A 468 -1.32 -7.28 23.87
C ALA A 468 -1.91 -8.70 23.96
N THR A 469 -2.54 -9.03 25.08
CA THR A 469 -3.38 -10.22 25.23
C THR A 469 -4.85 -9.81 25.35
N ASP A 470 -5.77 -10.65 24.86
CA ASP A 470 -7.22 -10.38 24.97
C ASP A 470 -7.62 -10.06 26.43
N ARG A 471 -6.99 -10.74 27.39
CA ARG A 471 -7.25 -10.53 28.83
C ARG A 471 -6.82 -9.14 29.31
N SER A 472 -5.68 -8.62 28.86
CA SER A 472 -5.24 -7.26 29.23
C SER A 472 -6.11 -6.21 28.58
N GLU A 473 -6.57 -6.42 27.34
CA GLU A 473 -7.51 -5.54 26.65
C GLU A 473 -8.87 -5.51 27.34
N ASP A 474 -9.41 -6.70 27.71
CA ASP A 474 -10.65 -6.81 28.48
C ASP A 474 -10.55 -6.10 29.85
N SER A 475 -9.40 -6.22 30.52
CA SER A 475 -9.16 -5.52 31.81
C SER A 475 -9.16 -3.99 31.64
N VAL A 476 -8.59 -3.46 30.55
CA VAL A 476 -8.64 -2.01 30.28
C VAL A 476 -10.05 -1.54 29.97
N ILE A 477 -10.83 -2.30 29.24
CA ILE A 477 -12.24 -2.00 28.98
C ILE A 477 -13.03 -1.96 30.30
N ALA A 478 -12.82 -2.95 31.17
CA ALA A 478 -13.46 -3.01 32.49
C ALA A 478 -12.98 -1.86 33.41
N LEU A 479 -11.69 -1.44 33.32
CA LEU A 479 -11.20 -0.28 34.03
C LEU A 479 -11.91 1.00 33.60
N ARG A 480 -12.11 1.22 32.30
CA ARG A 480 -12.87 2.37 31.77
C ARG A 480 -14.29 2.40 32.32
N GLU A 481 -14.97 1.27 32.27
CA GLU A 481 -16.31 1.15 32.85
C GLU A 481 -16.33 1.46 34.36
N ALA A 482 -15.34 0.98 35.12
CA ALA A 482 -15.25 1.22 36.56
C ALA A 482 -15.01 2.68 36.90
N VAL A 483 -14.09 3.35 36.22
CA VAL A 483 -13.75 4.77 36.49
C VAL A 483 -14.87 5.72 36.08
N ASP A 484 -15.63 5.39 35.04
CA ASP A 484 -16.82 6.17 34.64
C ASP A 484 -17.94 6.20 35.68
N THR A 485 -17.96 5.22 36.57
CA THR A 485 -18.94 5.19 37.67
C THR A 485 -18.65 6.18 38.76
N VAL A 486 -17.45 6.79 38.83
CA VAL A 486 -17.01 7.70 39.91
C VAL A 486 -17.40 9.13 39.59
N PRO A 487 -18.39 9.71 40.30
CA PRO A 487 -18.88 11.05 39.99
C PRO A 487 -17.82 12.12 40.20
N GLY A 488 -17.63 13.01 39.21
CA GLY A 488 -16.72 14.16 39.26
C GLY A 488 -15.25 13.82 39.12
N ALA A 489 -14.90 12.57 38.80
CA ALA A 489 -13.53 12.14 38.59
C ALA A 489 -13.00 12.55 37.21
N GLU A 490 -13.87 12.66 36.17
CA GLU A 490 -13.47 12.89 34.79
C GLU A 490 -12.25 12.00 34.42
N ALA A 491 -12.31 10.74 34.86
CA ALA A 491 -11.14 9.88 34.78
C ALA A 491 -10.90 9.38 33.34
N LEU A 492 -9.62 9.25 32.98
CA LEU A 492 -9.16 8.79 31.68
C LEU A 492 -8.15 7.64 31.87
N VAL A 493 -8.26 6.60 31.07
CA VAL A 493 -7.39 5.41 31.12
C VAL A 493 -6.45 5.40 29.92
N GLY A 494 -5.15 5.38 30.18
CA GLY A 494 -4.09 5.38 29.17
C GLY A 494 -2.99 4.35 29.50
N GLY A 495 -1.88 4.44 28.78
CA GLY A 495 -0.78 3.48 28.80
C GLY A 495 -0.85 2.53 27.60
N SER A 496 0.20 1.74 27.38
CA SER A 496 0.38 0.95 26.14
C SER A 496 -0.75 -0.03 25.85
N VAL A 497 -1.32 -0.68 26.87
CA VAL A 497 -2.47 -1.59 26.70
C VAL A 497 -3.71 -0.81 26.25
N ALA A 498 -3.95 0.39 26.82
CA ALA A 498 -5.06 1.25 26.40
C ALA A 498 -4.86 1.79 24.97
N GLU A 499 -3.62 2.11 24.60
CA GLU A 499 -3.24 2.50 23.24
C GLU A 499 -3.50 1.35 22.24
N ALA A 500 -3.19 0.11 22.62
CA ALA A 500 -3.48 -1.05 21.80
C ALA A 500 -4.98 -1.27 21.57
N VAL A 501 -5.81 -1.11 22.63
CA VAL A 501 -7.28 -1.15 22.56
C VAL A 501 -7.80 -0.05 21.61
N ASP A 502 -7.36 1.19 21.79
CA ASP A 502 -7.82 2.33 20.99
C ASP A 502 -7.38 2.19 19.51
N THR A 503 -6.17 1.71 19.28
CA THR A 503 -5.66 1.40 17.93
C THR A 503 -6.47 0.30 17.25
N SER A 504 -6.79 -0.78 17.98
CA SER A 504 -7.59 -1.90 17.48
C SER A 504 -9.02 -1.45 17.12
N GLN A 505 -9.66 -0.68 18.00
CA GLN A 505 -10.98 -0.10 17.75
C GLN A 505 -10.96 0.89 16.57
N GLY A 506 -9.95 1.75 16.50
CA GLY A 506 -9.73 2.67 15.39
C GLY A 506 -9.57 1.93 14.05
N ASN A 507 -8.77 0.86 14.02
CA ASN A 507 -8.62 0.00 12.84
C ASN A 507 -9.93 -0.64 12.40
N LEU A 508 -10.72 -1.17 13.33
CA LEU A 508 -12.02 -1.79 12.99
C LEU A 508 -12.99 -0.74 12.43
N ARG A 509 -13.04 0.46 13.03
CA ARG A 509 -13.82 1.59 12.50
C ARG A 509 -13.37 1.94 11.09
N ASP A 510 -12.07 2.10 10.89
CA ASP A 510 -11.51 2.49 9.59
C ASP A 510 -11.76 1.40 8.53
N LEU A 511 -11.58 0.13 8.87
CA LEU A 511 -11.88 -0.98 7.96
C LEU A 511 -13.37 -0.97 7.54
N THR A 512 -14.28 -0.78 8.48
CA THR A 512 -15.73 -0.79 8.22
C THR A 512 -16.22 0.45 7.46
N LEU A 513 -15.55 1.58 7.58
CA LEU A 513 -15.88 2.82 6.87
C LEU A 513 -15.16 2.94 5.53
N ILE A 514 -13.84 2.74 5.54
CA ILE A 514 -12.98 3.04 4.39
C ILE A 514 -13.10 1.96 3.30
N ALA A 515 -13.20 0.67 3.67
CA ALA A 515 -13.28 -0.38 2.65
C ALA A 515 -14.54 -0.27 1.76
N PRO A 516 -15.77 -0.03 2.28
CA PRO A 516 -16.92 0.26 1.43
C PRO A 516 -16.78 1.55 0.62
N LEU A 517 -16.13 2.59 1.18
CA LEU A 517 -15.91 3.85 0.48
C LEU A 517 -14.95 3.68 -0.71
N ILE A 518 -13.87 2.92 -0.54
CA ILE A 518 -12.96 2.54 -1.64
C ILE A 518 -13.76 1.84 -2.74
N LEU A 519 -14.58 0.85 -2.40
CA LEU A 519 -15.41 0.14 -3.36
C LEU A 519 -16.38 1.07 -4.09
N LEU A 520 -16.99 2.00 -3.37
CA LEU A 520 -17.92 2.98 -3.97
C LEU A 520 -17.18 3.90 -4.96
N VAL A 521 -16.03 4.45 -4.58
CA VAL A 521 -15.23 5.33 -5.45
C VAL A 521 -14.80 4.58 -6.71
N VAL A 522 -14.25 3.39 -6.55
CA VAL A 522 -13.81 2.55 -7.68
C VAL A 522 -14.99 2.18 -8.57
N PHE A 523 -16.15 1.83 -7.98
CA PHE A 523 -17.37 1.54 -8.73
C PHE A 523 -17.81 2.72 -9.59
N VAL A 524 -17.87 3.92 -9.00
CA VAL A 524 -18.28 5.15 -9.73
C VAL A 524 -17.32 5.42 -10.89
N VAL A 525 -16.00 5.33 -10.66
CA VAL A 525 -15.01 5.53 -11.73
C VAL A 525 -15.19 4.50 -12.84
N LEU A 526 -15.37 3.21 -12.50
CA LEU A 526 -15.61 2.16 -13.48
C LEU A 526 -16.89 2.40 -14.29
N VAL A 527 -17.98 2.83 -13.64
CA VAL A 527 -19.25 3.17 -14.32
C VAL A 527 -19.03 4.29 -15.34
N LEU A 528 -18.29 5.33 -14.95
CA LEU A 528 -18.00 6.46 -15.84
C LEU A 528 -17.14 6.04 -17.04
N VAL A 529 -16.09 5.25 -16.80
CA VAL A 529 -15.16 4.79 -17.84
C VAL A 529 -15.83 3.79 -18.79
N LEU A 530 -16.53 2.80 -18.22
CA LEU A 530 -17.16 1.73 -19.01
C LEU A 530 -18.56 2.12 -19.52
N ARG A 531 -19.13 3.24 -19.07
CA ARG A 531 -20.50 3.67 -19.40
C ARG A 531 -21.50 2.51 -19.31
N SER A 532 -21.36 1.72 -18.27
CA SER A 532 -22.14 0.54 -17.93
C SER A 532 -22.20 0.40 -16.42
N VAL A 533 -23.25 -0.20 -15.89
CA VAL A 533 -23.42 -0.49 -14.45
C VAL A 533 -23.13 -1.96 -14.16
N VAL A 534 -23.52 -2.86 -15.06
CA VAL A 534 -23.41 -4.31 -14.83
C VAL A 534 -21.96 -4.79 -14.91
N ALA A 535 -21.18 -4.32 -15.89
CA ALA A 535 -19.77 -4.72 -16.03
C ALA A 535 -18.94 -4.34 -14.79
N PRO A 536 -18.99 -3.08 -14.26
CA PRO A 536 -18.33 -2.71 -13.00
C PRO A 536 -18.73 -3.59 -11.82
N LEU A 537 -20.03 -3.88 -11.66
CA LEU A 537 -20.51 -4.71 -10.56
C LEU A 537 -19.91 -6.11 -10.58
N LEU A 538 -19.84 -6.75 -11.76
CA LEU A 538 -19.25 -8.08 -11.93
C LEU A 538 -17.73 -8.07 -11.66
N VAL A 539 -17.03 -7.05 -12.17
CA VAL A 539 -15.59 -6.89 -11.95
C VAL A 539 -15.30 -6.70 -10.47
N MET A 540 -16.03 -5.82 -9.79
CA MET A 540 -15.85 -5.56 -8.37
C MET A 540 -16.15 -6.79 -7.50
N ALA A 541 -17.24 -7.52 -7.79
CA ALA A 541 -17.53 -8.75 -7.06
C ALA A 541 -16.39 -9.77 -7.17
N ALA A 542 -15.80 -9.90 -8.38
CA ALA A 542 -14.66 -10.77 -8.60
C ALA A 542 -13.40 -10.25 -7.87
N THR A 543 -13.16 -8.93 -7.84
CA THR A 543 -12.03 -8.31 -7.14
C THR A 543 -12.15 -8.49 -5.62
N VAL A 544 -13.33 -8.28 -5.03
CA VAL A 544 -13.54 -8.50 -3.59
C VAL A 544 -13.28 -9.96 -3.22
N LEU A 545 -13.79 -10.91 -4.02
CA LEU A 545 -13.55 -12.33 -3.78
C LEU A 545 -12.06 -12.69 -3.88
N SER A 546 -11.34 -12.11 -4.86
CA SER A 546 -9.90 -12.35 -4.99
C SER A 546 -9.10 -11.68 -3.87
N SER A 547 -9.53 -10.52 -3.37
CA SER A 547 -8.89 -9.86 -2.23
C SER A 547 -9.01 -10.67 -0.95
N LEU A 548 -10.18 -11.26 -0.68
CA LEU A 548 -10.37 -12.18 0.44
C LEU A 548 -9.52 -13.45 0.29
N ALA A 549 -9.43 -14.01 -0.92
CA ALA A 549 -8.58 -15.16 -1.19
C ALA A 549 -7.09 -14.84 -1.04
N ALA A 550 -6.67 -13.64 -1.46
CA ALA A 550 -5.30 -13.17 -1.29
C ALA A 550 -4.93 -12.94 0.17
N LEU A 551 -5.84 -12.33 0.95
CA LEU A 551 -5.68 -12.18 2.39
C LEU A 551 -5.53 -13.56 3.06
N GLY A 552 -6.42 -14.52 2.77
CA GLY A 552 -6.35 -15.85 3.37
C GLY A 552 -5.09 -16.62 2.97
N LEU A 553 -4.75 -16.65 1.68
CA LEU A 553 -3.54 -17.31 1.21
C LEU A 553 -2.27 -16.64 1.78
N GLY A 554 -2.22 -15.31 1.77
CA GLY A 554 -1.07 -14.56 2.26
C GLY A 554 -0.89 -14.72 3.77
N THR A 555 -1.98 -14.70 4.54
CA THR A 555 -1.96 -14.99 5.97
C THR A 555 -1.42 -16.39 6.22
N PHE A 556 -1.91 -17.40 5.51
CA PHE A 556 -1.38 -18.75 5.60
C PHE A 556 0.12 -18.81 5.30
N VAL A 557 0.59 -18.13 4.25
CA VAL A 557 2.01 -18.09 3.90
C VAL A 557 2.83 -17.40 4.99
N THR A 558 2.38 -16.28 5.52
CA THR A 558 3.13 -15.51 6.52
C THR A 558 3.16 -16.20 7.87
N THR A 559 2.07 -16.83 8.31
CA THR A 559 2.01 -17.50 9.62
C THR A 559 2.56 -18.92 9.58
N GLN A 560 2.18 -19.74 8.58
CA GLN A 560 2.54 -21.15 8.55
C GLN A 560 3.85 -21.46 7.83
N ILE A 561 4.26 -20.62 6.87
CA ILE A 561 5.49 -20.85 6.09
C ILE A 561 6.63 -19.96 6.60
N LEU A 562 6.36 -18.67 6.83
CA LEU A 562 7.36 -17.73 7.33
C LEU A 562 7.46 -17.72 8.86
N GLY A 563 6.51 -18.34 9.57
CA GLY A 563 6.53 -18.51 11.02
C GLY A 563 6.20 -17.25 11.82
N PHE A 564 5.48 -16.27 11.24
CA PHE A 564 5.08 -15.08 11.98
C PHE A 564 3.98 -15.41 13.00
N PRO A 565 3.98 -14.78 14.19
CA PRO A 565 3.10 -15.14 15.30
C PRO A 565 1.62 -14.79 15.04
N GLY A 566 1.35 -13.82 14.20
CA GLY A 566 0.00 -13.35 13.88
C GLY A 566 -0.02 -12.40 12.70
N LEU A 567 -1.18 -11.81 12.43
CA LEU A 567 -1.37 -10.78 11.42
C LEU A 567 -1.42 -9.42 12.11
N ASP A 568 -0.63 -8.45 11.61
CA ASP A 568 -0.72 -7.08 12.11
C ASP A 568 -2.11 -6.47 11.82
N VAL A 569 -2.61 -5.65 12.75
CA VAL A 569 -3.97 -5.06 12.69
C VAL A 569 -4.19 -4.17 11.47
N SER A 570 -3.15 -3.54 10.93
CA SER A 570 -3.22 -2.65 9.76
C SER A 570 -3.20 -3.41 8.43
N VAL A 571 -2.70 -4.63 8.40
CA VAL A 571 -2.51 -5.43 7.16
C VAL A 571 -3.80 -5.67 6.38
N PRO A 572 -4.95 -5.97 7.01
CA PRO A 572 -6.20 -6.18 6.29
C PRO A 572 -6.60 -4.96 5.45
N LEU A 573 -6.57 -3.76 6.03
CA LEU A 573 -6.98 -2.54 5.33
C LEU A 573 -5.96 -2.14 4.24
N TYR A 574 -4.66 -2.17 4.54
CA TYR A 574 -3.61 -1.89 3.55
C TYR A 574 -3.69 -2.86 2.35
N SER A 575 -3.77 -4.15 2.64
CA SER A 575 -3.84 -5.16 1.60
C SER A 575 -5.11 -5.03 0.76
N PHE A 576 -6.27 -4.82 1.39
CA PHE A 576 -7.53 -4.60 0.69
C PHE A 576 -7.48 -3.38 -0.22
N LEU A 577 -6.96 -2.25 0.29
CA LEU A 577 -6.79 -1.02 -0.49
C LEU A 577 -5.96 -1.27 -1.76
N PHE A 578 -4.76 -1.87 -1.59
CA PHE A 578 -3.86 -2.09 -2.73
C PHE A 578 -4.41 -3.12 -3.71
N LEU A 579 -5.04 -4.18 -3.22
CA LEU A 579 -5.64 -5.21 -4.07
C LEU A 579 -6.81 -4.67 -4.90
N VAL A 580 -7.67 -3.86 -4.29
CA VAL A 580 -8.78 -3.23 -5.01
C VAL A 580 -8.28 -2.14 -5.96
N ALA A 581 -7.42 -1.23 -5.49
CA ALA A 581 -6.94 -0.11 -6.29
C ALA A 581 -6.10 -0.56 -7.50
N LEU A 582 -5.16 -1.49 -7.30
CA LEU A 582 -4.25 -1.98 -8.35
C LEU A 582 -4.85 -3.13 -9.18
N GLY A 583 -5.72 -3.96 -8.60
CA GLY A 583 -6.39 -5.04 -9.30
C GLY A 583 -7.38 -4.52 -10.35
N VAL A 584 -8.09 -3.44 -10.02
CA VAL A 584 -9.04 -2.82 -10.95
C VAL A 584 -8.37 -2.21 -12.19
N ASP A 585 -7.16 -1.67 -12.07
CA ASP A 585 -6.40 -1.07 -13.17
C ASP A 585 -6.35 -1.95 -14.40
N TYR A 586 -5.95 -3.18 -14.21
CA TYR A 586 -5.83 -4.12 -15.31
C TYR A 586 -7.18 -4.63 -15.81
N SER A 587 -8.18 -4.69 -14.94
CA SER A 587 -9.55 -5.04 -15.32
C SER A 587 -10.18 -3.96 -16.19
N ILE A 588 -9.84 -2.67 -15.97
CA ILE A 588 -10.19 -1.55 -16.85
C ILE A 588 -9.66 -1.79 -18.27
N PHE A 589 -8.39 -2.14 -18.42
CA PHE A 589 -7.80 -2.39 -19.74
C PHE A 589 -8.49 -3.51 -20.51
N LEU A 590 -8.73 -4.64 -19.86
CA LEU A 590 -9.42 -5.77 -20.47
C LEU A 590 -10.84 -5.40 -20.89
N THR A 591 -11.59 -4.73 -19.99
CA THR A 591 -13.00 -4.40 -20.23
C THR A 591 -13.18 -3.28 -21.24
N ILE A 592 -12.31 -2.27 -21.28
CA ILE A 592 -12.30 -1.27 -22.35
C ILE A 592 -12.05 -1.95 -23.72
N ARG A 593 -11.07 -2.84 -23.81
CA ARG A 593 -10.79 -3.57 -25.04
C ARG A 593 -11.97 -4.46 -25.45
N ALA A 594 -12.55 -5.19 -24.50
CA ALA A 594 -13.72 -6.01 -24.74
C ALA A 594 -14.92 -5.17 -25.25
N ARG A 595 -15.11 -3.95 -24.70
CA ARG A 595 -16.15 -3.02 -25.17
C ARG A 595 -15.89 -2.51 -26.59
N GLN A 596 -14.63 -2.23 -26.95
CA GLN A 596 -14.26 -1.84 -28.30
C GLN A 596 -14.58 -2.97 -29.31
N GLU A 597 -14.19 -4.21 -28.99
CA GLU A 597 -14.49 -5.37 -29.81
C GLU A 597 -16.00 -5.69 -29.87
N ALA A 598 -16.75 -5.42 -28.78
CA ALA A 598 -18.19 -5.62 -28.72
C ALA A 598 -19.00 -4.64 -29.60
N SER A 599 -18.37 -3.61 -30.16
CA SER A 599 -19.00 -2.72 -31.15
C SER A 599 -19.24 -3.41 -32.50
N THR A 600 -18.41 -4.43 -32.81
CA THR A 600 -18.46 -5.17 -34.10
C THR A 600 -18.79 -6.64 -33.92
N HIS A 601 -18.50 -7.24 -32.75
CA HIS A 601 -18.68 -8.66 -32.46
C HIS A 601 -19.66 -8.89 -31.31
N ALA A 602 -20.16 -10.12 -31.16
CA ALA A 602 -20.90 -10.53 -29.96
C ALA A 602 -20.01 -10.48 -28.72
N THR A 603 -20.54 -10.18 -27.53
CA THR A 603 -19.78 -10.06 -26.29
C THR A 603 -18.89 -11.28 -26.02
N ARG A 604 -19.36 -12.48 -26.35
CA ARG A 604 -18.62 -13.72 -26.23
C ARG A 604 -17.32 -13.71 -27.06
N GLU A 605 -17.40 -13.34 -28.32
CA GLU A 605 -16.26 -13.28 -29.24
C GLU A 605 -15.34 -12.09 -28.91
N ALA A 606 -15.94 -10.95 -28.56
CA ALA A 606 -15.24 -9.75 -28.11
C ALA A 606 -14.34 -10.03 -26.92
N MET A 607 -14.78 -10.86 -25.97
CA MET A 607 -13.96 -11.29 -24.83
C MET A 607 -12.77 -12.16 -25.24
N VAL A 608 -12.96 -13.13 -26.15
CA VAL A 608 -11.84 -13.96 -26.63
C VAL A 608 -10.79 -13.08 -27.30
N ARG A 609 -11.21 -12.16 -28.17
CA ARG A 609 -10.30 -11.22 -28.86
C ARG A 609 -9.59 -10.29 -27.87
N ALA A 610 -10.32 -9.73 -26.91
CA ALA A 610 -9.76 -8.86 -25.87
C ALA A 610 -8.67 -9.58 -25.06
N VAL A 611 -8.94 -10.79 -24.56
CA VAL A 611 -7.95 -11.58 -23.79
C VAL A 611 -6.77 -11.99 -24.68
N ALA A 612 -7.00 -12.39 -25.93
CA ALA A 612 -5.92 -12.76 -26.85
C ALA A 612 -4.94 -11.60 -27.12
N LEU A 613 -5.47 -10.38 -27.28
CA LEU A 613 -4.69 -9.20 -27.60
C LEU A 613 -3.98 -8.58 -26.37
N THR A 614 -4.63 -8.62 -25.20
CA THR A 614 -4.12 -7.94 -24.00
C THR A 614 -3.44 -8.85 -22.99
N GLY A 615 -3.71 -10.16 -23.05
CA GLY A 615 -3.29 -11.12 -22.02
C GLY A 615 -1.77 -11.15 -21.78
N GLY A 616 -0.96 -11.06 -22.83
CA GLY A 616 0.51 -11.07 -22.69
C GLY A 616 1.06 -9.84 -21.96
N VAL A 617 0.57 -8.65 -22.32
CA VAL A 617 1.01 -7.38 -21.71
C VAL A 617 0.57 -7.32 -20.26
N ILE A 618 -0.68 -7.66 -19.99
CA ILE A 618 -1.27 -7.65 -18.66
C ILE A 618 -0.56 -8.64 -17.73
N THR A 619 -0.26 -9.84 -18.21
CA THR A 619 0.44 -10.85 -17.40
C THR A 619 1.86 -10.40 -17.04
N SER A 620 2.60 -9.85 -18.00
CA SER A 620 3.94 -9.34 -17.71
C SER A 620 3.91 -8.17 -16.71
N ALA A 621 2.94 -7.27 -16.84
CA ALA A 621 2.76 -6.16 -15.94
C ALA A 621 2.35 -6.62 -14.52
N GLY A 622 1.45 -7.60 -14.40
CA GLY A 622 1.06 -8.19 -13.12
C GLY A 622 2.22 -8.88 -12.40
N ILE A 623 3.07 -9.61 -13.14
CA ILE A 623 4.28 -10.22 -12.54
C ILE A 623 5.26 -9.15 -12.05
N VAL A 624 5.47 -8.08 -12.83
CA VAL A 624 6.34 -6.96 -12.42
C VAL A 624 5.80 -6.31 -11.14
N LEU A 625 4.51 -5.99 -11.11
CA LEU A 625 3.88 -5.37 -9.94
C LEU A 625 3.97 -6.26 -8.70
N ALA A 626 3.61 -7.53 -8.82
CA ALA A 626 3.72 -8.50 -7.73
C ALA A 626 5.16 -8.59 -7.18
N SER A 627 6.15 -8.64 -8.07
CA SER A 627 7.56 -8.72 -7.68
C SER A 627 8.06 -7.45 -6.97
N VAL A 628 7.56 -6.29 -7.36
CA VAL A 628 7.89 -5.01 -6.67
C VAL A 628 7.32 -5.01 -5.24
N PHE A 629 6.10 -5.54 -5.03
CA PHE A 629 5.54 -5.65 -3.67
C PHE A 629 6.31 -6.64 -2.78
N VAL A 630 6.83 -7.75 -3.33
CA VAL A 630 7.68 -8.68 -2.56
C VAL A 630 8.92 -7.99 -1.99
N VAL A 631 9.42 -6.94 -2.65
CA VAL A 631 10.58 -6.19 -2.19
C VAL A 631 10.34 -5.47 -0.85
N LEU A 632 9.07 -5.18 -0.47
CA LEU A 632 8.76 -4.68 0.87
C LEU A 632 9.28 -5.60 1.99
N GLY A 633 9.41 -6.89 1.72
CA GLY A 633 10.03 -7.84 2.63
C GLY A 633 11.54 -7.64 2.88
N VAL A 634 12.21 -6.70 2.21
CA VAL A 634 13.58 -6.28 2.54
C VAL A 634 13.61 -5.41 3.79
N LEU A 635 12.50 -4.72 4.08
CA LEU A 635 12.37 -3.91 5.28
C LEU A 635 12.18 -4.78 6.53
N PRO A 636 12.65 -4.33 7.70
CA PRO A 636 12.75 -5.19 8.89
C PRO A 636 11.43 -5.35 9.67
N LEU A 637 10.36 -4.68 9.27
CA LEU A 637 9.05 -4.78 9.92
C LEU A 637 8.21 -5.92 9.34
N ILE A 638 7.57 -6.69 10.24
CA ILE A 638 6.69 -7.79 9.86
C ILE A 638 5.50 -7.31 9.03
N VAL A 639 4.89 -6.18 9.39
CA VAL A 639 3.74 -5.59 8.67
C VAL A 639 4.04 -5.38 7.18
N LEU A 640 5.23 -4.87 6.84
CA LEU A 640 5.62 -4.60 5.45
C LEU A 640 5.84 -5.89 4.66
N THR A 641 6.41 -6.92 5.30
CA THR A 641 6.55 -8.24 4.70
C THR A 641 5.17 -8.87 4.45
N GLN A 642 4.25 -8.78 5.41
CA GLN A 642 2.88 -9.29 5.28
C GLN A 642 2.13 -8.61 4.15
N VAL A 643 2.11 -7.27 4.11
CA VAL A 643 1.50 -6.50 3.02
C VAL A 643 2.13 -6.87 1.67
N GLY A 644 3.47 -6.93 1.60
CA GLY A 644 4.18 -7.28 0.39
C GLY A 644 3.80 -8.65 -0.16
N VAL A 645 3.76 -9.68 0.69
CA VAL A 645 3.39 -11.06 0.32
C VAL A 645 1.91 -11.15 -0.09
N ILE A 646 1.01 -10.59 0.72
CA ILE A 646 -0.44 -10.65 0.46
C ILE A 646 -0.78 -9.94 -0.86
N VAL A 647 -0.26 -8.72 -1.05
CA VAL A 647 -0.53 -7.95 -2.27
C VAL A 647 0.09 -8.61 -3.49
N ALA A 648 1.31 -9.14 -3.38
CA ALA A 648 1.95 -9.86 -4.48
C ALA A 648 1.14 -11.10 -4.90
N LEU A 649 0.74 -11.93 -3.94
CA LEU A 649 -0.10 -13.10 -4.20
C LEU A 649 -1.46 -12.71 -4.79
N GLY A 650 -2.06 -11.64 -4.28
CA GLY A 650 -3.34 -11.14 -4.75
C GLY A 650 -3.28 -10.59 -6.19
N VAL A 651 -2.24 -9.84 -6.53
CA VAL A 651 -2.00 -9.36 -7.91
C VAL A 651 -1.80 -10.54 -8.87
N LEU A 652 -1.10 -11.61 -8.45
CA LEU A 652 -0.97 -12.83 -9.24
C LEU A 652 -2.30 -13.55 -9.39
N LEU A 653 -3.08 -13.72 -8.31
CA LEU A 653 -4.42 -14.32 -8.37
C LEU A 653 -5.34 -13.49 -9.29
N ASP A 654 -5.33 -12.17 -9.17
CA ASP A 654 -6.11 -11.30 -10.05
C ASP A 654 -5.70 -11.47 -11.52
N THR A 655 -4.42 -11.49 -11.79
CA THR A 655 -3.87 -11.60 -13.16
C THR A 655 -4.18 -12.96 -13.82
N PHE A 656 -3.94 -14.07 -13.11
CA PHE A 656 -4.03 -15.40 -13.69
C PHE A 656 -5.41 -16.04 -13.54
N VAL A 657 -6.13 -15.77 -12.44
CA VAL A 657 -7.42 -16.40 -12.16
C VAL A 657 -8.57 -15.46 -12.48
N VAL A 658 -8.61 -14.29 -11.85
CA VAL A 658 -9.79 -13.42 -11.96
C VAL A 658 -9.94 -12.89 -13.37
N ARG A 659 -8.93 -12.27 -13.91
CA ARG A 659 -8.96 -11.62 -15.20
C ARG A 659 -8.98 -12.58 -16.38
N THR A 660 -8.22 -13.66 -16.25
CA THR A 660 -8.07 -14.60 -17.37
C THR A 660 -9.21 -15.62 -17.43
N LEU A 661 -9.81 -15.96 -16.29
CA LEU A 661 -10.83 -17.01 -16.18
C LEU A 661 -12.18 -16.47 -15.70
N VAL A 662 -12.24 -15.77 -14.53
CA VAL A 662 -13.50 -15.39 -13.90
C VAL A 662 -14.22 -14.30 -14.69
N VAL A 663 -13.56 -13.20 -15.04
CA VAL A 663 -14.18 -12.09 -15.77
C VAL A 663 -14.69 -12.51 -17.14
N PRO A 664 -13.91 -13.24 -18.00
CA PRO A 664 -14.43 -13.74 -19.28
C PRO A 664 -15.60 -14.71 -19.11
N ALA A 665 -15.58 -15.56 -18.10
CA ALA A 665 -16.69 -16.47 -17.82
C ALA A 665 -17.98 -15.70 -17.43
N LEU A 666 -17.87 -14.71 -16.52
CA LEU A 666 -18.98 -13.86 -16.09
C LEU A 666 -19.58 -13.08 -17.28
N PHE A 667 -18.74 -12.43 -18.09
CA PHE A 667 -19.19 -11.67 -19.26
C PHE A 667 -19.85 -12.56 -20.29
N THR A 668 -19.34 -13.79 -20.48
CA THR A 668 -19.96 -14.77 -21.37
C THR A 668 -21.34 -15.21 -20.89
N LEU A 669 -21.53 -15.42 -19.59
CA LEU A 669 -22.81 -15.84 -19.01
C LEU A 669 -23.87 -14.75 -19.05
N VAL A 670 -23.48 -13.50 -18.78
CA VAL A 670 -24.41 -12.35 -18.81
C VAL A 670 -24.67 -11.88 -20.24
N GLY A 671 -23.73 -12.05 -21.15
CA GLY A 671 -23.85 -11.68 -22.56
C GLY A 671 -23.93 -10.17 -22.76
N ASP A 672 -24.71 -9.73 -23.77
CA ASP A 672 -24.78 -8.31 -24.15
C ASP A 672 -25.39 -7.41 -23.06
N LYS A 673 -26.11 -7.99 -22.07
CA LYS A 673 -26.64 -7.23 -20.91
C LYS A 673 -25.54 -6.68 -20.02
N VAL A 674 -24.31 -7.18 -20.13
CA VAL A 674 -23.15 -6.69 -19.38
C VAL A 674 -22.90 -5.19 -19.62
N TRP A 675 -23.28 -4.69 -20.79
CA TRP A 675 -23.06 -3.30 -21.19
C TRP A 675 -24.21 -2.35 -20.80
N TRP A 676 -25.28 -2.84 -20.15
CA TRP A 676 -26.41 -2.01 -19.74
C TRP A 676 -25.97 -0.88 -18.78
N PRO A 677 -26.47 0.38 -18.93
CA PRO A 677 -27.43 0.89 -19.90
C PRO A 677 -26.84 1.30 -21.26
N GLY A 678 -25.53 1.18 -21.46
CA GLY A 678 -24.85 1.50 -22.72
C GLY A 678 -25.04 0.40 -23.77
N ASP A 679 -25.08 0.79 -25.05
CA ASP A 679 -25.05 -0.13 -26.19
C ASP A 679 -23.79 0.14 -27.02
N PRO A 680 -22.79 -0.78 -27.02
CA PRO A 680 -21.56 -0.60 -27.81
C PRO A 680 -21.85 -0.53 -29.32
N ARG A 681 -22.90 -1.22 -29.83
CA ARG A 681 -23.26 -1.27 -31.26
C ARG A 681 -24.04 -0.03 -31.73
N GLY A 682 -24.75 0.64 -30.82
CA GLY A 682 -25.54 1.84 -31.14
C GLY A 682 -24.66 3.08 -31.42
N GLN A 683 -23.45 3.11 -30.94
CA GLN A 683 -22.54 4.24 -31.16
C GLN A 683 -21.92 4.22 -32.59
N THR A 684 -21.69 3.05 -33.17
CA THR A 684 -21.21 2.90 -34.56
C THR A 684 -22.28 3.30 -35.58
N ARG A 685 -23.55 3.04 -35.30
CA ARG A 685 -24.66 3.45 -36.17
C ARG A 685 -24.88 4.98 -36.18
N ARG A 686 -24.70 5.65 -35.04
CA ARG A 686 -24.79 7.14 -34.96
C ARG A 686 -23.62 7.85 -35.63
N GLY A 687 -22.41 7.27 -35.59
CA GLY A 687 -21.24 7.80 -36.32
C GLY A 687 -21.37 7.63 -37.84
N ALA A 688 -21.92 6.52 -38.30
CA ALA A 688 -22.11 6.27 -39.71
C ALA A 688 -23.25 7.14 -40.33
N THR A 689 -24.31 7.41 -39.57
CA THR A 689 -25.39 8.33 -40.02
C THR A 689 -25.01 9.80 -39.97
N ALA A 690 -24.09 10.21 -39.07
CA ALA A 690 -23.56 11.57 -39.03
C ALA A 690 -22.51 11.84 -40.15
N GLY A 691 -21.76 10.82 -40.59
CA GLY A 691 -20.81 10.91 -41.71
C GLY A 691 -21.47 10.91 -43.09
N SER A 692 -22.66 10.28 -43.24
CA SER A 692 -23.39 10.25 -44.48
C SER A 692 -24.31 11.46 -44.73
N ALA A 693 -24.49 12.33 -43.74
CA ALA A 693 -25.28 13.53 -43.84
C ALA A 693 -24.50 14.79 -44.24
N SER A 694 -23.14 14.70 -44.37
CA SER A 694 -22.28 15.84 -44.70
C SER A 694 -21.70 15.85 -46.12
N ASP A 695 -22.03 14.86 -46.97
CA ASP A 695 -21.47 14.77 -48.34
C ASP A 695 -22.60 14.61 -49.40
N ASP A 696 -23.53 15.59 -49.45
CA ASP A 696 -24.35 15.80 -50.63
C ASP A 696 -24.30 17.30 -51.00
N PRO A 697 -23.30 17.76 -51.78
CA PRO A 697 -23.19 19.15 -52.25
C PRO A 697 -24.11 19.46 -53.43
N ASP A 698 -24.96 18.53 -53.95
CA ASP A 698 -25.63 18.69 -55.24
C ASP A 698 -27.15 18.89 -55.15
N ARG A 699 -27.69 19.37 -54.03
CA ARG A 699 -29.11 19.76 -53.92
C ARG A 699 -29.34 21.25 -53.75
N ARG A 700 -28.66 22.07 -54.55
CA ARG A 700 -29.06 23.50 -54.73
C ARG A 700 -28.75 23.91 -56.16
N THR A 701 -29.66 23.67 -57.07
CA THR A 701 -29.95 24.62 -58.18
C THR A 701 -31.14 24.06 -59.01
N GLY A 702 -32.21 24.82 -59.13
CA GLY A 702 -33.22 24.59 -60.15
C GLY A 702 -34.66 24.79 -59.72
N ASP A 703 -34.99 26.00 -59.24
CA ASP A 703 -36.36 26.51 -59.30
C ASP A 703 -36.30 27.95 -59.85
N HIS A 704 -36.59 28.09 -61.14
CA HIS A 704 -37.11 29.33 -61.71
C HIS A 704 -38.03 28.99 -62.86
N GLY A 705 -39.19 29.40 -62.64
CA GLY A 705 -40.40 29.43 -63.34
C GLY A 705 -40.39 29.86 -64.80
N ALA A 706 -41.45 29.56 -65.43
CA ALA A 706 -42.30 30.38 -66.26
C ALA A 706 -43.23 29.56 -67.14
N GLY A 707 -44.45 29.84 -67.11
CA GLY A 707 -45.69 29.60 -67.60
C GLY A 707 -45.87 29.33 -69.09
N PRO A 708 -47.17 29.23 -69.50
CA PRO A 708 -47.56 28.34 -70.55
C PRO A 708 -47.79 29.07 -71.89
N THR A 709 -47.62 28.41 -73.02
CA THR A 709 -48.24 28.73 -74.28
C THR A 709 -48.49 27.49 -75.13
N THR A 710 -49.71 27.19 -75.24
CA THR A 710 -50.58 26.80 -76.37
C THR A 710 -49.95 26.55 -77.72
N THR A 711 -50.65 25.63 -78.42
CA THR A 711 -51.03 25.46 -79.84
C THR A 711 -50.22 24.41 -80.61
N GLU A 712 -51.03 23.42 -80.96
CA GLU A 712 -51.44 23.00 -82.36
C GLU A 712 -50.39 22.32 -83.21
N GLU A 713 -50.79 21.22 -83.58
CA GLU A 713 -51.31 20.67 -84.86
C GLU A 713 -50.30 19.91 -85.70
N ILE A 714 -50.68 18.67 -86.03
CA ILE A 714 -50.90 18.08 -87.38
C ILE A 714 -49.73 17.24 -87.99
N HIS A 715 -50.14 15.97 -88.31
CA HIS A 715 -49.74 15.05 -89.37
C HIS A 715 -48.28 14.49 -89.39
N ALA A 716 -48.10 13.24 -89.39
CA ALA A 716 -48.41 12.16 -90.30
C ALA A 716 -48.06 10.78 -89.63
#